data_7a02213258ce4119c4a68d477cd52375
#
_entry.id   7a02213258ce4119c4a68d477cd52375
#
_cell.length_a   1.000
_cell.length_b   1.000
_cell.length_c   1.000
_cell.angle_alpha   90.00
_cell.angle_beta   90.00
_cell.angle_gamma   90.00
#
_symmetry.space_group_name_H-M   'P 1'
#
loop_
_entity.id
_entity.type
_entity.pdbx_description
1 polymer ?
#
loop_
_entity_poly.entity_id
_entity_poly.type
_entity_poly.pdbx_seq_one_letter_code
_entity_poly.pdbx_strand_id
1 'polypeptide(L)'
;CLKGLAMMNLIYGKDRVKYPLSRTVPRGSGKFRRASWEEALDFAAEELKRIMQRYGSESVAMTVQVPGTGYVHKGAFVRLAGLARWSIHHGYSQNGDLPMFWPMTFGVQTEELESLEWPKAGYTMVFGSNIFQTRLPDAKQMTEAKKNGKLVVCDPDYPVTAAKADEWVPVKPDTDAALGLGMARVIIERELYDAEFLKDYTDFPILVRKDSGKRLLADEVRGLADTVKAMDIPEYRSIFTVFTHDGPTPLNPNQLNPTGARLDGEFEVELADGRTVKTQTVFRSLQEQLEDYSLDKVAAITDLPAEQIERIAVEAATNTPLHVIYGASNYQWYNGDLKGRALALLPVLTGSIGVSGGGISTYAGQYRIRFDLGSWWSAENGKLNWVPYLEFLQGKGKHYPENGIKAMVGGWGNPFDQHNMANALKDRTASGDIEFVATFDFSMTTSCMWSDVVFPATTWYENYDLTATILHPYLQLQQPAIEPMFESRTGFFVMRELAKRIDPAFEKEFYPELGENQASLKIIERLLETGGEETRGITLEMLKKGPVRLHSRAPNDRQIPFYEQRHKRVPFPPPSYPAPLPATARFLKSGRIEFYREEDLFLELGEQLPVHKESFAETEYKVDPQARDKYRLRFVTKNSLYRVHSTHSNNVWLNELQGHKPKVFLNEQDARQRGIRSGELVEVYNNRGLAKAYALVDQGCRQGTAVFEQGWWSRYLKNESYNSLTSPWIKPLHEIYMVPGIWEATTSWNECLVDVRRAKS
;
A
#
# COMPACT_ATOMS: atom_id res chain seq x y z
N CYS A 1 -13.04 -19.91 -3.56
CA CYS A 1 -11.99 -20.26 -2.59
C CYS A 1 -12.60 -20.63 -1.24
N LEU A 2 -11.80 -21.21 -0.35
CA LEU A 2 -12.24 -21.62 0.99
C LEU A 2 -12.95 -20.50 1.77
N LYS A 3 -12.41 -19.29 1.71
CA LYS A 3 -12.97 -18.11 2.40
C LYS A 3 -14.35 -17.72 1.87
N GLY A 4 -14.54 -17.77 0.55
CA GLY A 4 -15.84 -17.53 -0.07
C GLY A 4 -16.88 -18.57 0.32
N LEU A 5 -16.52 -19.87 0.29
CA LEU A 5 -17.40 -20.96 0.71
C LEU A 5 -17.75 -20.87 2.19
N ALA A 6 -16.81 -20.41 3.03
CA ALA A 6 -17.01 -20.28 4.47
C ALA A 6 -17.80 -19.01 4.88
N MET A 7 -18.23 -18.17 3.94
CA MET A 7 -19.02 -16.96 4.23
C MET A 7 -20.32 -17.26 4.96
N MET A 8 -20.96 -18.41 4.68
CA MET A 8 -22.18 -18.84 5.39
C MET A 8 -21.96 -18.91 6.91
N ASN A 9 -20.78 -19.41 7.34
CA ASN A 9 -20.46 -19.46 8.76
C ASN A 9 -20.22 -18.06 9.36
N LEU A 10 -19.79 -17.08 8.56
CA LEU A 10 -19.65 -15.70 8.99
C LEU A 10 -21.02 -15.00 9.11
N ILE A 11 -21.90 -15.17 8.11
CA ILE A 11 -23.21 -14.52 8.05
C ILE A 11 -24.14 -15.03 9.15
N TYR A 12 -24.21 -16.36 9.32
CA TYR A 12 -25.10 -17.02 10.27
C TYR A 12 -24.41 -17.46 11.57
N GLY A 13 -23.11 -17.15 11.73
CA GLY A 13 -22.30 -17.56 12.85
C GLY A 13 -22.75 -16.97 14.19
N LYS A 14 -22.37 -17.65 15.27
CA LYS A 14 -22.70 -17.23 16.64
C LYS A 14 -22.09 -15.89 17.04
N ASP A 15 -20.96 -15.53 16.47
CA ASP A 15 -20.23 -14.28 16.73
C ASP A 15 -20.74 -13.10 15.86
N ARG A 16 -21.81 -13.29 15.08
CA ARG A 16 -22.49 -12.22 14.37
C ARG A 16 -23.02 -11.20 15.36
N VAL A 17 -22.74 -9.93 15.17
CA VAL A 17 -23.39 -8.84 15.91
C VAL A 17 -24.83 -8.74 15.41
N LYS A 18 -25.79 -9.05 16.28
CA LYS A 18 -27.21 -9.24 15.90
C LYS A 18 -28.09 -8.03 16.16
N TYR A 19 -27.72 -7.22 17.12
CA TYR A 19 -28.45 -6.05 17.60
C TYR A 19 -27.46 -5.04 18.19
N PRO A 20 -27.84 -3.76 18.36
CA PRO A 20 -26.98 -2.79 19.02
C PRO A 20 -26.59 -3.24 20.43
N LEU A 21 -25.35 -2.95 20.80
CA LEU A 21 -24.78 -3.35 22.08
C LEU A 21 -24.21 -2.14 22.81
N SER A 22 -24.52 -1.99 24.09
CA SER A 22 -23.91 -1.01 24.98
C SER A 22 -23.08 -1.68 26.07
N ARG A 23 -21.89 -1.15 26.31
CA ARG A 23 -20.96 -1.66 27.31
C ARG A 23 -21.52 -1.51 28.74
N THR A 24 -21.27 -2.50 29.59
CA THR A 24 -21.75 -2.49 30.98
C THR A 24 -20.62 -2.53 32.02
N VAL A 25 -19.39 -2.80 31.61
CA VAL A 25 -18.21 -3.02 32.47
C VAL A 25 -16.96 -2.46 31.78
N PRO A 26 -15.77 -2.48 32.40
CA PRO A 26 -14.55 -1.96 31.77
C PRO A 26 -14.32 -2.48 30.34
N ARG A 27 -13.78 -1.63 29.49
CA ARG A 27 -13.46 -1.94 28.10
C ARG A 27 -12.53 -3.16 27.98
N GLY A 28 -12.64 -3.89 26.89
CA GLY A 28 -11.86 -5.12 26.68
C GLY A 28 -12.46 -6.38 27.32
N SER A 29 -13.42 -6.27 28.24
CA SER A 29 -14.05 -7.41 28.92
C SER A 29 -15.01 -8.21 28.03
N GLY A 30 -15.50 -7.61 26.93
CA GLY A 30 -16.48 -8.21 26.03
C GLY A 30 -17.89 -8.35 26.59
N LYS A 31 -18.21 -7.66 27.70
CA LYS A 31 -19.52 -7.74 28.35
C LYS A 31 -20.38 -6.53 27.95
N PHE A 32 -21.48 -6.84 27.29
CA PHE A 32 -22.44 -5.88 26.76
C PHE A 32 -23.86 -6.26 27.18
N ARG A 33 -24.75 -5.24 27.20
CA ARG A 33 -26.19 -5.45 27.18
C ARG A 33 -26.72 -5.13 25.78
N ARG A 34 -27.80 -5.76 25.39
CA ARG A 34 -28.56 -5.34 24.20
C ARG A 34 -29.16 -3.95 24.45
N ALA A 35 -29.10 -3.11 23.45
CA ALA A 35 -29.76 -1.83 23.37
C ALA A 35 -30.72 -1.79 22.18
N SER A 36 -31.69 -0.89 22.19
CA SER A 36 -32.41 -0.55 20.97
C SER A 36 -31.56 0.31 20.06
N TRP A 37 -31.93 0.43 18.77
CA TRP A 37 -31.29 1.34 17.85
C TRP A 37 -31.33 2.81 18.33
N GLU A 38 -32.50 3.26 18.81
CA GLU A 38 -32.68 4.60 19.35
C GLU A 38 -31.75 4.85 20.53
N GLU A 39 -31.77 3.94 21.53
CA GLU A 39 -30.92 4.06 22.71
C GLU A 39 -29.43 4.12 22.36
N ALA A 40 -28.98 3.28 21.44
CA ALA A 40 -27.57 3.20 21.06
C ALA A 40 -27.12 4.43 20.24
N LEU A 41 -27.97 4.93 19.33
CA LEU A 41 -27.69 6.10 18.51
C LEU A 41 -27.75 7.39 19.34
N ASP A 42 -28.75 7.52 20.25
CA ASP A 42 -28.85 8.67 21.13
C ASP A 42 -27.64 8.76 22.06
N PHE A 43 -27.25 7.66 22.70
CA PHE A 43 -26.07 7.61 23.56
C PHE A 43 -24.79 7.97 22.78
N ALA A 44 -24.60 7.41 21.59
CA ALA A 44 -23.44 7.72 20.78
C ALA A 44 -23.40 9.20 20.35
N ALA A 45 -24.53 9.74 19.92
CA ALA A 45 -24.63 11.15 19.52
C ALA A 45 -24.41 12.11 20.70
N GLU A 46 -24.93 11.80 21.89
CA GLU A 46 -24.73 12.58 23.11
C GLU A 46 -23.26 12.63 23.50
N GLU A 47 -22.57 11.48 23.53
CA GLU A 47 -21.15 11.42 23.83
C GLU A 47 -20.29 12.16 22.80
N LEU A 48 -20.60 12.01 21.51
CA LEU A 48 -19.91 12.74 20.45
C LEU A 48 -20.11 14.25 20.59
N LYS A 49 -21.34 14.71 20.83
CA LYS A 49 -21.62 16.14 21.07
C LYS A 49 -20.89 16.65 22.32
N ARG A 50 -20.90 15.89 23.41
CA ARG A 50 -20.19 16.24 24.65
C ARG A 50 -18.69 16.45 24.38
N ILE A 51 -18.07 15.52 23.63
CA ILE A 51 -16.65 15.59 23.28
C ILE A 51 -16.36 16.77 22.36
N MET A 52 -17.18 16.97 21.33
CA MET A 52 -17.05 18.10 20.40
C MET A 52 -17.19 19.46 21.12
N GLN A 53 -18.12 19.59 22.05
CA GLN A 53 -18.32 20.81 22.85
C GLN A 53 -17.14 21.05 23.80
N ARG A 54 -16.58 20.01 24.40
CA ARG A 54 -15.52 20.13 25.39
C ARG A 54 -14.13 20.31 24.78
N TYR A 55 -13.84 19.63 23.69
CA TYR A 55 -12.49 19.52 23.13
C TYR A 55 -12.36 20.01 21.68
N GLY A 56 -13.48 20.34 21.04
CA GLY A 56 -13.54 20.68 19.63
C GLY A 56 -13.85 19.48 18.72
N SER A 57 -14.38 19.78 17.55
CA SER A 57 -14.82 18.75 16.59
C SER A 57 -13.67 17.82 16.13
N GLU A 58 -12.47 18.36 15.99
CA GLU A 58 -11.28 17.62 15.58
C GLU A 58 -10.84 16.56 16.59
N SER A 59 -11.37 16.59 17.83
CA SER A 59 -11.10 15.57 18.85
C SER A 59 -11.87 14.26 18.64
N VAL A 60 -12.77 14.19 17.66
CA VAL A 60 -13.39 12.94 17.20
C VAL A 60 -12.65 12.42 16.00
N ALA A 61 -12.15 11.20 16.05
CA ALA A 61 -11.49 10.54 14.92
C ALA A 61 -12.43 9.54 14.25
N MET A 62 -12.65 9.71 12.94
CA MET A 62 -13.29 8.72 12.08
C MET A 62 -12.25 7.76 11.53
N THR A 63 -12.42 6.48 11.83
CA THR A 63 -11.59 5.42 11.27
C THR A 63 -12.38 4.64 10.24
N VAL A 64 -12.07 4.85 8.96
CA VAL A 64 -12.68 4.12 7.86
C VAL A 64 -11.65 3.19 7.25
N GLN A 65 -11.87 1.90 7.42
CA GLN A 65 -10.98 0.90 6.85
C GLN A 65 -11.33 0.61 5.38
N VAL A 66 -10.31 0.28 4.64
CA VAL A 66 -10.39 -0.31 3.31
C VAL A 66 -10.00 -1.79 3.50
N PRO A 67 -10.38 -2.70 2.78
CA PRO A 67 -11.38 -2.94 1.78
C PRO A 67 -12.49 -3.82 2.35
N GLY A 68 -13.62 -3.76 1.78
CA GLY A 68 -14.78 -4.61 2.14
C GLY A 68 -16.07 -3.83 2.03
N THR A 69 -15.93 -2.53 1.77
CA THR A 69 -17.05 -1.65 1.46
C THR A 69 -16.78 -0.94 0.15
N GLY A 70 -17.80 -0.79 -0.64
CA GLY A 70 -17.76 -0.02 -1.86
C GLY A 70 -17.89 1.49 -1.59
N TYR A 71 -18.17 2.22 -2.64
CA TYR A 71 -18.15 3.68 -2.62
C TYR A 71 -19.29 4.31 -1.82
N VAL A 72 -20.46 3.64 -1.72
CA VAL A 72 -21.67 4.19 -1.07
C VAL A 72 -21.47 4.27 0.45
N HIS A 73 -21.21 3.14 1.07
CA HIS A 73 -21.16 3.08 2.53
C HIS A 73 -19.91 3.74 3.11
N LYS A 74 -18.77 3.55 2.49
CA LYS A 74 -17.54 4.26 2.87
C LYS A 74 -17.70 5.78 2.74
N GLY A 75 -18.34 6.22 1.66
CA GLY A 75 -18.64 7.64 1.44
C GLY A 75 -19.48 8.26 2.54
N ALA A 76 -20.44 7.53 3.08
CA ALA A 76 -21.28 8.03 4.17
C ALA A 76 -20.47 8.37 5.43
N PHE A 77 -19.47 7.55 5.80
CA PHE A 77 -18.57 7.83 6.92
C PHE A 77 -17.72 9.08 6.67
N VAL A 78 -17.11 9.18 5.50
CA VAL A 78 -16.27 10.33 5.14
C VAL A 78 -17.11 11.61 5.08
N ARG A 79 -18.33 11.54 4.54
CA ARG A 79 -19.25 12.66 4.44
C ARG A 79 -19.63 13.21 5.81
N LEU A 80 -20.01 12.34 6.76
CA LEU A 80 -20.33 12.76 8.11
C LEU A 80 -19.12 13.39 8.82
N ALA A 81 -17.94 12.76 8.68
CA ALA A 81 -16.72 13.31 9.26
C ALA A 81 -16.41 14.71 8.71
N GLY A 82 -16.62 14.94 7.41
CA GLY A 82 -16.46 16.24 6.78
C GLY A 82 -17.45 17.30 7.30
N LEU A 83 -18.74 16.96 7.38
CA LEU A 83 -19.79 17.84 7.90
C LEU A 83 -19.52 18.25 9.35
N ALA A 84 -19.18 17.28 10.19
CA ALA A 84 -18.92 17.50 11.61
C ALA A 84 -17.48 18.01 11.88
N ARG A 85 -16.65 18.18 10.85
CA ARG A 85 -15.24 18.63 10.94
C ARG A 85 -14.39 17.75 11.85
N TRP A 86 -14.58 16.45 11.76
CA TRP A 86 -13.82 15.46 12.52
C TRP A 86 -12.44 15.23 11.94
N SER A 87 -11.56 14.70 12.75
CA SER A 87 -10.32 14.11 12.28
C SER A 87 -10.62 12.80 11.53
N ILE A 88 -9.89 12.55 10.47
CA ILE A 88 -9.95 11.27 9.77
C ILE A 88 -8.58 10.62 9.82
N HIS A 89 -8.60 9.35 10.09
CA HIS A 89 -7.45 8.52 10.04
C HIS A 89 -7.58 7.61 8.82
N HIS A 90 -6.75 7.86 7.81
CA HIS A 90 -6.86 7.19 6.53
C HIS A 90 -6.29 5.77 6.60
N GLY A 91 -7.07 4.77 6.13
CA GLY A 91 -6.69 3.36 6.23
C GLY A 91 -5.40 3.01 5.49
N TYR A 92 -5.11 3.66 4.38
CA TYR A 92 -3.88 3.42 3.62
C TYR A 92 -2.62 3.96 4.31
N SER A 93 -2.69 5.15 4.91
CA SER A 93 -1.57 5.67 5.72
C SER A 93 -1.25 4.80 6.92
N GLN A 94 -2.26 4.06 7.43
CA GLN A 94 -2.04 3.09 8.51
C GLN A 94 -1.28 1.88 8.05
N ASN A 95 -1.64 1.37 6.86
CA ASN A 95 -1.18 0.09 6.38
C ASN A 95 0.08 0.21 5.51
N GLY A 96 0.40 1.42 5.04
CA GLY A 96 1.50 1.62 4.07
C GLY A 96 1.24 0.90 2.75
N ASP A 97 -0.03 0.81 2.33
CA ASP A 97 -0.44 0.00 1.18
C ASP A 97 -0.11 0.62 -0.18
N LEU A 98 0.24 1.91 -0.19
CA LEU A 98 0.55 2.64 -1.41
C LEU A 98 2.05 2.96 -1.47
N PRO A 99 2.85 2.10 -2.12
CA PRO A 99 4.30 2.21 -2.06
C PRO A 99 4.82 3.47 -2.74
N MET A 100 5.58 4.28 -1.99
CA MET A 100 6.07 5.60 -2.39
C MET A 100 6.98 5.57 -3.63
N PHE A 101 7.59 4.43 -3.96
CA PHE A 101 8.43 4.33 -5.17
C PHE A 101 7.65 4.62 -6.45
N TRP A 102 6.35 4.32 -6.50
CA TRP A 102 5.52 4.60 -7.67
C TRP A 102 5.49 6.07 -8.05
N PRO A 103 5.04 6.99 -7.17
CA PRO A 103 5.07 8.40 -7.50
C PRO A 103 6.49 8.92 -7.74
N MET A 104 7.49 8.44 -7.01
CA MET A 104 8.88 8.87 -7.16
C MET A 104 9.47 8.47 -8.52
N THR A 105 9.09 7.32 -9.07
CA THR A 105 9.69 6.77 -10.30
C THR A 105 8.77 6.96 -11.52
N PHE A 106 7.47 6.77 -11.34
CA PHE A 106 6.48 6.76 -12.43
C PHE A 106 5.49 7.93 -12.38
N GLY A 107 5.52 8.75 -11.33
CA GLY A 107 4.66 9.93 -11.18
C GLY A 107 3.19 9.64 -10.93
N VAL A 108 2.84 8.38 -10.66
CA VAL A 108 1.49 7.91 -10.36
C VAL A 108 1.49 7.12 -9.07
N GLN A 109 0.34 7.00 -8.42
CA GLN A 109 0.24 6.24 -7.19
C GLN A 109 0.51 4.75 -7.39
N THR A 110 -0.16 4.13 -8.34
CA THR A 110 0.14 2.81 -8.90
C THR A 110 -0.47 2.73 -10.30
N GLU A 111 0.14 1.99 -11.21
CA GLU A 111 -0.40 1.73 -12.54
C GLU A 111 0.00 0.32 -12.94
N GLU A 112 -0.86 -0.64 -12.66
CA GLU A 112 -0.53 -2.05 -12.77
C GLU A 112 -1.10 -2.68 -14.05
N LEU A 113 -0.45 -3.76 -14.48
CA LEU A 113 -0.99 -4.65 -15.50
C LEU A 113 -2.29 -5.29 -15.02
N GLU A 114 -3.23 -5.45 -15.92
CA GLU A 114 -4.36 -6.36 -15.69
C GLU A 114 -3.83 -7.78 -15.53
N SER A 115 -4.41 -8.57 -14.62
CA SER A 115 -3.98 -9.96 -14.43
C SER A 115 -4.14 -10.82 -15.70
N LEU A 116 -5.06 -10.44 -16.60
CA LEU A 116 -5.24 -11.05 -17.92
C LEU A 116 -4.00 -10.90 -18.82
N GLU A 117 -3.13 -9.94 -18.57
CA GLU A 117 -1.88 -9.73 -19.31
C GLU A 117 -0.71 -10.61 -18.81
N TRP A 118 -0.78 -11.10 -17.57
CA TRP A 118 0.31 -11.90 -16.96
C TRP A 118 0.75 -13.10 -17.80
N PRO A 119 -0.17 -13.85 -18.46
CA PRO A 119 0.23 -14.98 -19.31
C PRO A 119 1.14 -14.65 -20.49
N LYS A 120 1.33 -13.36 -20.79
CA LYS A 120 2.22 -12.90 -21.88
C LYS A 120 3.65 -12.61 -21.42
N ALA A 121 3.91 -12.70 -20.08
CA ALA A 121 5.26 -12.54 -19.55
C ALA A 121 6.16 -13.70 -19.96
N GLY A 122 7.37 -13.38 -20.44
CA GLY A 122 8.40 -14.39 -20.67
C GLY A 122 9.11 -14.81 -19.39
N TYR A 123 9.20 -13.89 -18.42
CA TYR A 123 9.79 -14.13 -17.10
C TYR A 123 9.04 -13.37 -16.04
N THR A 124 8.59 -14.05 -14.99
CA THR A 124 7.88 -13.42 -13.87
C THR A 124 8.68 -13.62 -12.59
N MET A 125 9.01 -12.51 -11.90
CA MET A 125 9.60 -12.51 -10.57
C MET A 125 8.60 -12.04 -9.53
N VAL A 126 8.41 -12.79 -8.46
CA VAL A 126 7.48 -12.46 -7.39
C VAL A 126 8.25 -12.23 -6.10
N PHE A 127 8.15 -11.02 -5.55
CA PHE A 127 8.78 -10.61 -4.30
C PHE A 127 7.72 -10.40 -3.22
N GLY A 128 7.76 -11.21 -2.15
CA GLY A 128 6.90 -11.04 -0.99
C GLY A 128 5.39 -11.09 -1.28
N SER A 129 4.94 -11.91 -2.25
CA SER A 129 3.52 -12.07 -2.59
C SER A 129 3.15 -13.53 -2.77
N ASN A 130 2.17 -14.01 -2.00
CA ASN A 130 1.71 -15.39 -2.07
C ASN A 130 0.42 -15.52 -2.90
N ILE A 131 0.53 -15.39 -4.21
CA ILE A 131 -0.59 -15.25 -5.16
C ILE A 131 -1.56 -16.42 -5.07
N PHE A 132 -1.07 -17.67 -5.06
CA PHE A 132 -1.91 -18.86 -4.98
C PHE A 132 -2.61 -19.06 -3.61
N GLN A 133 -2.33 -18.21 -2.65
CA GLN A 133 -2.98 -18.23 -1.34
C GLN A 133 -3.85 -16.99 -1.08
N THR A 134 -3.39 -15.82 -1.50
CA THR A 134 -4.01 -14.53 -1.12
C THR A 134 -4.71 -13.82 -2.26
N ARG A 135 -4.34 -14.14 -3.52
CA ARG A 135 -4.90 -13.54 -4.74
C ARG A 135 -5.54 -14.61 -5.62
N LEU A 136 -6.39 -15.44 -5.02
CA LEU A 136 -6.98 -16.60 -5.68
C LEU A 136 -7.75 -16.30 -6.98
N PRO A 137 -8.42 -15.15 -7.17
CA PRO A 137 -9.00 -14.79 -8.47
C PRO A 137 -7.96 -14.75 -9.60
N ASP A 138 -6.72 -14.35 -9.30
CA ASP A 138 -5.63 -14.23 -10.27
C ASP A 138 -4.80 -15.52 -10.43
N ALA A 139 -5.05 -16.53 -9.61
CA ALA A 139 -4.27 -17.78 -9.61
C ALA A 139 -4.28 -18.50 -10.96
N LYS A 140 -5.41 -18.42 -11.71
CA LYS A 140 -5.50 -18.95 -13.06
C LYS A 140 -4.51 -18.25 -13.99
N GLN A 141 -4.46 -16.94 -13.95
CA GLN A 141 -3.59 -16.14 -14.82
C GLN A 141 -2.11 -16.41 -14.52
N MET A 142 -1.77 -16.55 -13.23
CA MET A 142 -0.42 -16.92 -12.82
C MET A 142 -0.05 -18.36 -13.28
N THR A 143 -1.02 -19.28 -13.26
CA THR A 143 -0.80 -20.64 -13.79
C THR A 143 -0.52 -20.62 -15.29
N GLU A 144 -1.23 -19.79 -16.05
CA GLU A 144 -1.00 -19.63 -17.49
C GLU A 144 0.34 -18.90 -17.75
N ALA A 145 0.67 -17.88 -16.95
CA ALA A 145 1.97 -17.19 -17.03
C ALA A 145 3.14 -18.18 -16.87
N LYS A 146 3.05 -19.07 -15.88
CA LYS A 146 4.06 -20.12 -15.68
C LYS A 146 4.18 -21.10 -16.86
N LYS A 147 3.10 -21.41 -17.57
CA LYS A 147 3.15 -22.30 -18.75
C LYS A 147 3.86 -21.63 -19.93
N ASN A 148 3.76 -20.33 -20.06
CA ASN A 148 4.25 -19.55 -21.18
C ASN A 148 5.66 -18.97 -20.93
N GLY A 149 6.06 -18.83 -19.66
CA GLY A 149 7.33 -18.27 -19.22
C GLY A 149 7.81 -18.90 -17.91
N LYS A 150 8.95 -18.43 -17.41
CA LYS A 150 9.51 -18.89 -16.12
C LYS A 150 8.93 -18.08 -14.95
N LEU A 151 8.57 -18.77 -13.89
CA LEU A 151 8.11 -18.16 -12.62
C LEU A 151 9.16 -18.36 -11.52
N VAL A 152 9.70 -17.25 -11.00
CA VAL A 152 10.66 -17.22 -9.90
C VAL A 152 10.04 -16.52 -8.70
N VAL A 153 10.16 -17.11 -7.51
CA VAL A 153 9.62 -16.55 -6.26
C VAL A 153 10.74 -16.22 -5.29
N CYS A 154 10.89 -14.95 -4.97
CA CYS A 154 11.84 -14.41 -3.98
C CYS A 154 11.11 -14.17 -2.67
N ASP A 155 11.30 -15.04 -1.69
CA ASP A 155 10.59 -14.97 -0.41
C ASP A 155 11.41 -15.71 0.68
N PRO A 156 11.53 -15.18 1.89
CA PRO A 156 12.26 -15.86 2.98
C PRO A 156 11.53 -17.08 3.55
N ASP A 157 10.26 -17.23 3.28
CA ASP A 157 9.43 -18.39 3.60
C ASP A 157 9.15 -19.17 2.32
N TYR A 158 8.85 -20.45 2.39
CA TYR A 158 8.44 -21.26 1.24
C TYR A 158 6.91 -21.23 1.07
N PRO A 159 6.35 -20.20 0.40
CA PRO A 159 4.91 -20.04 0.27
C PRO A 159 4.32 -21.00 -0.76
N VAL A 160 2.99 -21.11 -0.78
CA VAL A 160 2.27 -21.92 -1.79
C VAL A 160 2.64 -21.50 -3.22
N THR A 161 2.93 -20.21 -3.43
CA THR A 161 3.37 -19.70 -4.74
C THR A 161 4.75 -20.26 -5.10
N ALA A 162 5.69 -20.37 -4.17
CA ALA A 162 6.99 -20.98 -4.41
C ALA A 162 6.87 -22.49 -4.73
N ALA A 163 5.97 -23.20 -4.06
CA ALA A 163 5.71 -24.62 -4.34
C ALA A 163 5.16 -24.86 -5.77
N LYS A 164 4.68 -23.82 -6.44
CA LYS A 164 4.20 -23.89 -7.83
C LYS A 164 5.12 -23.18 -8.82
N ALA A 165 6.15 -22.49 -8.34
CA ALA A 165 7.14 -21.81 -9.16
C ALA A 165 8.12 -22.80 -9.81
N ASP A 166 8.89 -22.30 -10.76
CA ASP A 166 10.01 -23.04 -11.36
C ASP A 166 11.25 -22.92 -10.46
N GLU A 167 11.34 -21.82 -9.70
CA GLU A 167 12.45 -21.59 -8.79
C GLU A 167 12.00 -20.80 -7.57
N TRP A 168 12.50 -21.17 -6.40
CA TRP A 168 12.42 -20.42 -5.16
C TRP A 168 13.78 -19.87 -4.78
N VAL A 169 13.83 -18.55 -4.54
CA VAL A 169 15.01 -17.82 -4.12
C VAL A 169 14.79 -17.37 -2.68
N PRO A 170 15.41 -18.02 -1.68
CA PRO A 170 15.21 -17.71 -0.25
C PRO A 170 15.98 -16.46 0.16
N VAL A 171 15.59 -15.31 -0.38
CA VAL A 171 16.25 -14.03 -0.11
C VAL A 171 16.15 -13.64 1.37
N LYS A 172 17.24 -13.12 1.92
CA LYS A 172 17.24 -12.61 3.29
C LYS A 172 16.30 -11.41 3.42
N PRO A 173 15.40 -11.35 4.40
CA PRO A 173 14.51 -10.20 4.58
C PRO A 173 15.28 -8.88 4.59
N ASP A 174 14.73 -7.85 3.96
CA ASP A 174 15.28 -6.50 3.80
C ASP A 174 16.41 -6.35 2.76
N THR A 175 16.76 -7.38 2.02
CA THR A 175 17.89 -7.31 1.07
C THR A 175 17.48 -7.33 -0.40
N ASP A 176 16.18 -7.21 -0.69
CA ASP A 176 15.65 -7.21 -2.07
C ASP A 176 16.21 -6.06 -2.92
N ALA A 177 16.49 -4.90 -2.30
CA ALA A 177 17.17 -3.81 -3.01
C ALA A 177 18.56 -4.21 -3.48
N ALA A 178 19.34 -4.87 -2.62
CA ALA A 178 20.68 -5.34 -3.00
C ALA A 178 20.61 -6.37 -4.13
N LEU A 179 19.64 -7.31 -4.05
CA LEU A 179 19.39 -8.27 -5.14
C LEU A 179 19.07 -7.58 -6.45
N GLY A 180 18.11 -6.62 -6.43
CA GLY A 180 17.72 -5.86 -7.62
C GLY A 180 18.88 -5.07 -8.23
N LEU A 181 19.71 -4.42 -7.39
CA LEU A 181 20.88 -3.65 -7.84
C LEU A 181 21.99 -4.55 -8.40
N GLY A 182 22.25 -5.71 -7.77
CA GLY A 182 23.19 -6.70 -8.30
C GLY A 182 22.74 -7.24 -9.66
N MET A 183 21.45 -7.56 -9.80
CA MET A 183 20.89 -7.98 -11.09
C MET A 183 20.99 -6.86 -12.14
N ALA A 184 20.67 -5.61 -11.77
CA ALA A 184 20.79 -4.45 -12.66
C ALA A 184 22.24 -4.26 -13.15
N ARG A 185 23.23 -4.44 -12.25
CA ARG A 185 24.64 -4.43 -12.62
C ARG A 185 24.96 -5.47 -13.70
N VAL A 186 24.56 -6.73 -13.50
CA VAL A 186 24.79 -7.81 -14.48
C VAL A 186 24.15 -7.47 -15.84
N ILE A 187 22.91 -6.95 -15.84
CA ILE A 187 22.20 -6.53 -17.04
C ILE A 187 22.97 -5.45 -17.80
N ILE A 188 23.51 -4.45 -17.08
CA ILE A 188 24.27 -3.35 -17.69
C ILE A 188 25.65 -3.81 -18.16
N GLU A 189 26.42 -4.54 -17.35
CA GLU A 189 27.77 -5.02 -17.71
C GLU A 189 27.74 -5.99 -18.91
N ARG A 190 26.66 -6.74 -19.09
CA ARG A 190 26.48 -7.65 -20.23
C ARG A 190 25.72 -7.03 -21.40
N GLU A 191 25.43 -5.71 -21.35
CA GLU A 191 24.71 -4.97 -22.39
C GLU A 191 23.35 -5.61 -22.75
N LEU A 192 22.64 -6.19 -21.77
CA LEU A 192 21.34 -6.85 -21.95
C LEU A 192 20.15 -5.89 -21.77
N TYR A 193 20.37 -4.58 -21.89
CA TYR A 193 19.35 -3.55 -21.73
C TYR A 193 18.84 -3.01 -23.08
N ASP A 194 17.60 -2.48 -23.10
CA ASP A 194 16.99 -1.83 -24.26
C ASP A 194 17.42 -0.36 -24.33
N ALA A 195 18.53 -0.08 -24.99
CA ALA A 195 19.11 1.26 -25.08
C ALA A 195 18.16 2.31 -25.71
N GLU A 196 17.33 1.93 -26.68
CA GLU A 196 16.38 2.83 -27.32
C GLU A 196 15.25 3.21 -26.36
N PHE A 197 14.71 2.20 -25.63
CA PHE A 197 13.72 2.47 -24.60
C PHE A 197 14.27 3.40 -23.51
N LEU A 198 15.49 3.11 -23.03
CA LEU A 198 16.13 3.92 -21.98
C LEU A 198 16.35 5.38 -22.43
N LYS A 199 16.76 5.60 -23.67
CA LYS A 199 16.93 6.94 -24.21
C LYS A 199 15.61 7.69 -24.30
N ASP A 200 14.54 7.05 -24.76
CA ASP A 200 13.29 7.73 -25.09
C ASP A 200 12.37 7.94 -23.87
N TYR A 201 12.37 7.01 -22.92
CA TYR A 201 11.33 6.96 -21.88
C TYR A 201 11.84 7.16 -20.45
N THR A 202 13.15 7.32 -20.26
CA THR A 202 13.74 7.49 -18.91
C THR A 202 14.52 8.79 -18.79
N ASP A 203 14.86 9.16 -17.56
CA ASP A 203 15.77 10.28 -17.27
C ASP A 203 17.27 9.95 -17.46
N PHE A 204 17.58 8.73 -17.88
CA PHE A 204 18.98 8.27 -17.99
C PHE A 204 19.88 9.11 -18.92
N PRO A 205 19.42 9.66 -20.05
CA PRO A 205 20.23 10.53 -20.89
C PRO A 205 20.45 11.94 -20.32
N ILE A 206 19.70 12.36 -19.29
CA ILE A 206 19.78 13.71 -18.73
C ILE A 206 21.14 13.92 -18.06
N LEU A 207 21.72 15.11 -18.28
CA LEU A 207 23.00 15.48 -17.69
C LEU A 207 22.83 15.89 -16.22
N VAL A 208 23.71 15.34 -15.37
CA VAL A 208 23.87 15.69 -13.96
C VAL A 208 25.19 16.46 -13.79
N ARG A 209 25.16 17.58 -13.11
CA ARG A 209 26.33 18.39 -12.79
C ARG A 209 27.14 17.73 -11.68
N LYS A 210 28.45 17.51 -11.90
CA LYS A 210 29.34 16.89 -10.90
C LYS A 210 29.62 17.80 -9.69
N ASP A 211 29.49 19.12 -9.86
CA ASP A 211 29.71 20.09 -8.78
C ASP A 211 28.57 20.20 -7.76
N SER A 212 27.33 19.97 -8.19
CA SER A 212 26.14 20.15 -7.36
C SER A 212 25.31 18.89 -7.16
N GLY A 213 25.53 17.86 -7.98
CA GLY A 213 24.68 16.68 -8.01
C GLY A 213 23.28 16.93 -8.58
N LYS A 214 23.00 18.10 -9.15
CA LYS A 214 21.69 18.45 -9.72
C LYS A 214 21.68 18.21 -11.23
N ARG A 215 20.52 17.85 -11.76
CA ARG A 215 20.33 17.74 -13.22
C ARG A 215 20.47 19.11 -13.85
N LEU A 216 21.16 19.19 -14.97
CA LEU A 216 21.44 20.43 -15.70
C LEU A 216 20.19 20.94 -16.41
N LEU A 217 19.71 22.13 -16.02
CA LEU A 217 18.63 22.81 -16.70
C LEU A 217 19.13 23.41 -18.02
N ALA A 218 18.29 23.37 -19.04
CA ALA A 218 18.71 23.82 -20.36
C ALA A 218 18.85 25.35 -20.47
N ASP A 219 18.13 26.12 -19.66
CA ASP A 219 18.25 27.58 -19.58
C ASP A 219 19.54 28.04 -18.88
N GLU A 220 20.21 27.17 -18.13
CA GLU A 220 21.53 27.41 -17.55
C GLU A 220 22.66 27.29 -18.59
N VAL A 221 22.38 26.64 -19.74
CA VAL A 221 23.39 26.39 -20.79
C VAL A 221 23.51 27.58 -21.74
N ARG A 222 24.74 27.94 -22.07
CA ARG A 222 25.04 29.04 -23.00
C ARG A 222 24.31 28.86 -24.34
N GLY A 223 23.55 29.88 -24.76
CA GLY A 223 22.85 29.90 -26.02
C GLY A 223 21.53 29.12 -26.09
N LEU A 224 21.08 28.45 -25.03
CA LEU A 224 19.82 27.68 -25.03
C LEU A 224 18.63 28.41 -24.42
N ALA A 225 18.83 29.52 -23.70
CA ALA A 225 17.76 30.21 -22.97
C ALA A 225 16.59 30.67 -23.89
N ASP A 226 16.84 31.13 -25.09
CA ASP A 226 15.78 31.56 -26.01
C ASP A 226 14.99 30.36 -26.58
N THR A 227 15.68 29.26 -26.85
CA THR A 227 15.05 27.99 -27.23
C THR A 227 14.13 27.46 -26.15
N VAL A 228 14.58 27.51 -24.90
CA VAL A 228 13.79 27.09 -23.73
C VAL A 228 12.54 27.94 -23.57
N LYS A 229 12.66 29.27 -23.66
CA LYS A 229 11.52 30.22 -23.61
C LYS A 229 10.46 29.98 -24.67
N ALA A 230 10.88 29.51 -25.86
CA ALA A 230 9.96 29.20 -26.95
C ALA A 230 9.18 27.89 -26.76
N MET A 231 9.57 27.06 -25.76
CA MET A 231 8.86 25.81 -25.46
C MET A 231 7.67 26.08 -24.56
N ASP A 232 6.47 25.77 -25.04
CA ASP A 232 5.24 25.82 -24.24
C ASP A 232 5.14 24.55 -23.39
N ILE A 233 5.59 24.65 -22.14
CA ILE A 233 5.54 23.54 -21.18
C ILE A 233 4.80 23.95 -19.91
N PRO A 234 4.12 23.01 -19.22
CA PRO A 234 3.51 23.29 -17.93
C PRO A 234 4.55 23.68 -16.86
N GLU A 235 4.19 24.61 -15.98
CA GLU A 235 5.04 25.15 -14.90
C GLU A 235 5.67 24.08 -13.99
N TYR A 236 5.01 22.94 -13.82
CA TYR A 236 5.52 21.83 -13.00
C TYR A 236 6.57 20.95 -13.70
N ARG A 237 6.87 21.23 -14.98
CA ARG A 237 7.92 20.55 -15.76
C ARG A 237 9.19 21.35 -15.78
N SER A 238 10.30 20.66 -16.01
CA SER A 238 11.61 21.26 -16.22
C SER A 238 12.15 20.84 -17.58
N ILE A 239 12.80 21.76 -18.29
CA ILE A 239 13.54 21.48 -19.51
C ILE A 239 14.96 21.17 -19.10
N PHE A 240 15.32 19.90 -19.06
CA PHE A 240 16.67 19.44 -18.78
C PHE A 240 17.51 19.40 -20.05
N THR A 241 18.81 19.19 -19.86
CA THR A 241 19.79 19.09 -20.95
C THR A 241 20.17 17.62 -21.16
N VAL A 242 20.19 17.20 -22.42
CA VAL A 242 20.83 15.96 -22.88
C VAL A 242 22.01 16.33 -23.80
N PHE A 243 22.92 15.38 -24.06
CA PHE A 243 24.02 15.58 -24.98
C PHE A 243 23.78 14.82 -26.28
N THR A 244 23.87 15.49 -27.43
CA THR A 244 23.71 14.91 -28.78
C THR A 244 24.98 15.04 -29.60
N HIS A 245 24.94 14.70 -30.88
CA HIS A 245 26.06 14.97 -31.79
C HIS A 245 26.34 16.47 -31.96
N ASP A 246 25.32 17.31 -31.82
CA ASP A 246 25.40 18.76 -31.97
C ASP A 246 25.75 19.47 -30.64
N GLY A 247 26.01 18.69 -29.56
CA GLY A 247 26.34 19.20 -28.24
C GLY A 247 25.15 19.21 -27.29
N PRO A 248 25.19 20.07 -26.23
CA PRO A 248 24.11 20.20 -25.26
C PRO A 248 22.80 20.61 -25.93
N THR A 249 21.74 19.86 -25.71
CA THR A 249 20.46 20.02 -26.40
C THR A 249 19.33 20.00 -25.34
N PRO A 250 18.34 20.92 -25.41
CA PRO A 250 17.23 20.96 -24.51
C PRO A 250 16.28 19.78 -24.75
N LEU A 251 15.84 19.16 -23.65
CA LEU A 251 14.93 18.04 -23.66
C LEU A 251 13.50 18.52 -23.43
N ASN A 252 12.66 18.51 -24.47
CA ASN A 252 11.26 18.83 -24.35
C ASN A 252 10.53 17.70 -23.58
N PRO A 253 9.90 17.98 -22.40
CA PRO A 253 9.22 16.95 -21.60
C PRO A 253 7.96 16.36 -22.27
N ASN A 254 7.46 16.97 -23.34
CA ASN A 254 6.28 16.51 -24.09
C ASN A 254 6.64 15.72 -25.36
N GLN A 255 7.92 15.52 -25.64
CA GLN A 255 8.41 14.85 -26.86
C GLN A 255 9.38 13.71 -26.50
N LEU A 256 9.64 12.82 -27.45
CA LEU A 256 10.73 11.86 -27.33
C LEU A 256 12.08 12.59 -27.32
N ASN A 257 13.14 11.87 -26.97
CA ASN A 257 14.47 12.45 -26.96
C ASN A 257 14.90 12.95 -28.35
N PRO A 258 15.72 14.01 -28.41
CA PRO A 258 16.33 14.45 -29.63
C PRO A 258 17.15 13.32 -30.29
N THR A 259 17.10 13.25 -31.61
CA THR A 259 17.91 12.30 -32.39
C THR A 259 19.38 12.40 -31.99
N GLY A 260 20.03 11.26 -31.74
CA GLY A 260 21.45 11.23 -31.38
C GLY A 260 21.75 11.48 -29.89
N ALA A 261 20.73 11.56 -29.01
CA ALA A 261 20.94 11.67 -27.58
C ALA A 261 21.83 10.52 -27.06
N ARG A 262 22.86 10.87 -26.28
CA ARG A 262 23.78 9.93 -25.66
C ARG A 262 23.14 9.36 -24.38
N LEU A 263 23.10 8.03 -24.30
CA LEU A 263 22.64 7.35 -23.08
C LEU A 263 23.73 7.41 -22.00
N ASP A 264 24.99 7.24 -22.40
CA ASP A 264 26.15 7.18 -21.53
C ASP A 264 27.20 8.22 -21.91
N GLY A 265 27.88 8.79 -20.94
CA GLY A 265 29.02 9.68 -21.17
C GLY A 265 29.22 10.75 -20.10
N GLU A 266 30.43 11.34 -20.18
CA GLU A 266 30.83 12.52 -19.42
C GLU A 266 31.09 13.68 -20.39
N PHE A 267 30.69 14.89 -20.05
CA PHE A 267 30.76 16.05 -20.94
C PHE A 267 31.12 17.30 -20.15
N GLU A 268 31.82 18.23 -20.83
CA GLU A 268 32.00 19.59 -20.36
C GLU A 268 30.99 20.50 -21.05
N VAL A 269 30.26 21.29 -20.27
CA VAL A 269 29.21 22.18 -20.75
C VAL A 269 29.47 23.58 -20.27
N GLU A 270 29.45 24.55 -21.19
CA GLU A 270 29.57 25.98 -20.90
C GLU A 270 28.20 26.53 -20.48
N LEU A 271 28.16 27.12 -19.29
CA LEU A 271 26.95 27.73 -18.73
C LEU A 271 26.79 29.19 -19.30
N ALA A 272 25.57 29.70 -19.11
CA ALA A 272 25.22 31.06 -19.52
C ALA A 272 26.06 32.15 -18.85
N ASP A 273 26.60 31.88 -17.67
CA ASP A 273 27.51 32.76 -16.91
C ASP A 273 28.98 32.65 -17.33
N GLY A 274 29.30 31.85 -18.35
CA GLY A 274 30.65 31.63 -18.89
C GLY A 274 31.49 30.59 -18.15
N ARG A 275 30.99 29.97 -17.10
CA ARG A 275 31.68 28.84 -16.41
C ARG A 275 31.50 27.56 -17.22
N THR A 276 32.54 26.75 -17.25
CA THR A 276 32.43 25.38 -17.78
C THR A 276 32.27 24.41 -16.59
N VAL A 277 31.26 23.55 -16.67
CA VAL A 277 30.96 22.52 -15.65
C VAL A 277 31.14 21.13 -16.25
N LYS A 278 31.65 20.21 -15.43
CA LYS A 278 31.67 18.79 -15.76
C LYS A 278 30.32 18.17 -15.46
N THR A 279 29.83 17.44 -16.43
CA THR A 279 28.55 16.75 -16.33
C THR A 279 28.69 15.28 -16.70
N GLN A 280 27.77 14.46 -16.27
CA GLN A 280 27.63 13.09 -16.73
C GLN A 280 26.15 12.75 -16.88
N THR A 281 25.84 11.74 -17.68
CA THR A 281 24.45 11.26 -17.80
C THR A 281 24.01 10.60 -16.49
N VAL A 282 22.69 10.59 -16.21
CA VAL A 282 22.12 9.81 -15.11
C VAL A 282 22.50 8.34 -15.24
N PHE A 283 22.55 7.79 -16.47
CA PHE A 283 22.96 6.41 -16.70
C PHE A 283 24.40 6.14 -16.27
N ARG A 284 25.33 7.07 -16.55
CA ARG A 284 26.72 6.99 -16.06
C ARG A 284 26.76 7.02 -14.53
N SER A 285 25.98 7.90 -13.91
CA SER A 285 25.87 7.96 -12.44
C SER A 285 25.34 6.63 -11.86
N LEU A 286 24.40 5.98 -12.55
CA LEU A 286 23.90 4.66 -12.15
C LEU A 286 24.99 3.59 -12.29
N GLN A 287 25.74 3.57 -13.40
CA GLN A 287 26.83 2.62 -13.61
C GLN A 287 27.89 2.72 -12.49
N GLU A 288 28.33 3.95 -12.19
CA GLU A 288 29.29 4.22 -11.10
C GLU A 288 28.78 3.73 -9.75
N GLN A 289 27.52 3.99 -9.42
CA GLN A 289 26.93 3.52 -8.18
C GLN A 289 26.81 1.98 -8.12
N LEU A 290 26.55 1.33 -9.25
CA LEU A 290 26.44 -0.12 -9.32
C LEU A 290 27.79 -0.83 -9.17
N GLU A 291 28.92 -0.14 -9.25
CA GLU A 291 30.23 -0.71 -8.91
C GLU A 291 30.29 -1.21 -7.46
N ASP A 292 29.50 -0.59 -6.58
CA ASP A 292 29.36 -1.01 -5.19
C ASP A 292 28.58 -2.32 -4.99
N TYR A 293 27.95 -2.86 -6.03
CA TYR A 293 27.08 -4.06 -5.98
C TYR A 293 27.69 -5.22 -6.76
N SER A 294 28.97 -5.54 -6.51
CA SER A 294 29.59 -6.76 -7.07
C SER A 294 28.79 -8.01 -6.66
N LEU A 295 28.81 -9.05 -7.48
CA LEU A 295 28.10 -10.29 -7.20
C LEU A 295 28.47 -10.88 -5.84
N ASP A 296 29.77 -10.86 -5.48
CA ASP A 296 30.23 -11.35 -4.17
C ASP A 296 29.68 -10.53 -3.02
N LYS A 297 29.64 -9.19 -3.16
CA LYS A 297 29.06 -8.30 -2.14
C LYS A 297 27.55 -8.51 -2.01
N VAL A 298 26.84 -8.62 -3.13
CA VAL A 298 25.40 -8.90 -3.14
C VAL A 298 25.11 -10.28 -2.55
N ALA A 299 25.91 -11.29 -2.89
CA ALA A 299 25.82 -12.63 -2.30
C ALA A 299 25.96 -12.60 -0.78
N ALA A 300 26.93 -11.84 -0.26
CA ALA A 300 27.14 -11.67 1.19
C ALA A 300 25.97 -10.94 1.87
N ILE A 301 25.36 -9.94 1.22
CA ILE A 301 24.20 -9.18 1.76
C ILE A 301 22.94 -10.04 1.77
N THR A 302 22.64 -10.71 0.63
CA THR A 302 21.41 -11.46 0.41
C THR A 302 21.45 -12.89 0.94
N ASP A 303 22.66 -13.39 1.20
CA ASP A 303 22.95 -14.78 1.54
C ASP A 303 22.47 -15.76 0.45
N LEU A 304 22.67 -15.36 -0.81
CA LEU A 304 22.39 -16.14 -2.00
C LEU A 304 23.70 -16.43 -2.75
N PRO A 305 23.82 -17.57 -3.46
CA PRO A 305 24.98 -17.83 -4.31
C PRO A 305 25.12 -16.78 -5.42
N ALA A 306 26.34 -16.29 -5.65
CA ALA A 306 26.65 -15.33 -6.71
C ALA A 306 26.20 -15.81 -8.09
N GLU A 307 26.47 -17.09 -8.40
CA GLU A 307 26.08 -17.74 -9.66
C GLU A 307 24.55 -17.78 -9.84
N GLN A 308 23.78 -17.91 -8.74
CA GLN A 308 22.32 -17.86 -8.80
C GLN A 308 21.84 -16.44 -9.16
N ILE A 309 22.44 -15.41 -8.53
CA ILE A 309 22.12 -14.01 -8.79
C ILE A 309 22.41 -13.66 -10.25
N GLU A 310 23.58 -14.03 -10.74
CA GLU A 310 23.99 -13.80 -12.12
C GLU A 310 23.04 -14.49 -13.12
N ARG A 311 22.75 -15.78 -12.89
CA ARG A 311 21.89 -16.57 -13.75
C ARG A 311 20.47 -15.99 -13.84
N ILE A 312 19.83 -15.69 -12.70
CA ILE A 312 18.45 -15.11 -12.71
C ILE A 312 18.43 -13.73 -13.35
N ALA A 313 19.51 -12.93 -13.23
CA ALA A 313 19.62 -11.64 -13.91
C ALA A 313 19.66 -11.79 -15.44
N VAL A 314 20.49 -12.69 -15.93
CA VAL A 314 20.60 -12.98 -17.37
C VAL A 314 19.28 -13.56 -17.89
N GLU A 315 18.70 -14.53 -17.20
CA GLU A 315 17.42 -15.12 -17.59
C GLU A 315 16.30 -14.07 -17.66
N ALA A 316 16.20 -13.18 -16.65
CA ALA A 316 15.22 -12.11 -16.61
C ALA A 316 15.37 -11.11 -17.77
N ALA A 317 16.60 -10.83 -18.18
CA ALA A 317 16.89 -9.90 -19.27
C ALA A 317 16.71 -10.50 -20.66
N THR A 318 16.91 -11.81 -20.81
CA THR A 318 16.84 -12.50 -22.11
C THR A 318 15.47 -13.11 -22.41
N ASN A 319 14.64 -13.34 -21.39
CA ASN A 319 13.28 -13.88 -21.55
C ASN A 319 12.22 -12.78 -21.32
N THR A 320 12.29 -11.72 -22.10
CA THR A 320 11.33 -10.61 -22.03
C THR A 320 10.00 -10.96 -22.69
N PRO A 321 8.86 -10.32 -22.32
CA PRO A 321 8.74 -9.24 -21.32
C PRO A 321 8.97 -9.72 -19.88
N LEU A 322 9.73 -8.95 -19.10
CA LEU A 322 9.92 -9.19 -17.67
C LEU A 322 8.78 -8.58 -16.87
N HIS A 323 8.13 -9.38 -16.03
CA HIS A 323 7.14 -8.94 -15.07
C HIS A 323 7.65 -9.11 -13.64
N VAL A 324 7.68 -8.02 -12.87
CA VAL A 324 8.01 -8.01 -11.45
C VAL A 324 6.74 -7.79 -10.64
N ILE A 325 6.43 -8.70 -9.70
CA ILE A 325 5.35 -8.52 -8.74
C ILE A 325 5.97 -8.21 -7.37
N TYR A 326 5.74 -6.99 -6.91
CA TYR A 326 6.29 -6.46 -5.66
C TYR A 326 5.19 -6.40 -4.60
N GLY A 327 5.15 -7.38 -3.70
CA GLY A 327 4.08 -7.57 -2.74
C GLY A 327 4.16 -6.65 -1.51
N ALA A 328 3.04 -6.50 -0.80
CA ALA A 328 2.92 -5.61 0.36
C ALA A 328 3.90 -5.94 1.49
N SER A 329 4.13 -7.22 1.76
CA SER A 329 5.12 -7.64 2.77
C SER A 329 6.54 -7.15 2.46
N ASN A 330 6.79 -6.68 1.27
CA ASN A 330 8.10 -6.22 0.82
C ASN A 330 8.23 -4.70 0.73
N TYR A 331 7.15 -3.95 0.57
CA TYR A 331 7.21 -2.48 0.61
C TYR A 331 6.76 -1.86 1.94
N GLN A 332 6.15 -2.61 2.85
CA GLN A 332 5.81 -2.16 4.21
C GLN A 332 7.03 -2.21 5.14
N TRP A 333 8.12 -1.57 4.71
CA TRP A 333 9.40 -1.43 5.39
C TRP A 333 9.84 0.04 5.40
N TYR A 334 10.71 0.42 6.32
CA TYR A 334 11.23 1.79 6.42
C TYR A 334 11.83 2.28 5.09
N ASN A 335 12.64 1.44 4.43
CA ASN A 335 13.23 1.68 3.12
C ASN A 335 12.47 0.96 1.98
N GLY A 336 11.16 0.81 2.09
CA GLY A 336 10.34 0.16 1.06
C GLY A 336 10.35 0.87 -0.29
N ASP A 337 10.55 2.19 -0.30
CA ASP A 337 10.75 2.98 -1.51
C ASP A 337 12.03 2.61 -2.25
N LEU A 338 13.14 2.46 -1.54
CA LEU A 338 14.43 2.06 -2.14
C LEU A 338 14.38 0.66 -2.74
N LYS A 339 13.71 -0.28 -2.06
CA LYS A 339 13.49 -1.64 -2.60
C LYS A 339 12.66 -1.58 -3.88
N GLY A 340 11.55 -0.85 -3.87
CA GLY A 340 10.69 -0.69 -5.04
C GLY A 340 11.40 -0.03 -6.21
N ARG A 341 12.19 1.03 -5.97
CA ARG A 341 13.00 1.70 -7.01
C ARG A 341 14.07 0.77 -7.58
N ALA A 342 14.76 -0.01 -6.73
CA ALA A 342 15.76 -0.97 -7.18
C ALA A 342 15.15 -2.10 -8.05
N LEU A 343 14.01 -2.66 -7.63
CA LEU A 343 13.32 -3.69 -8.40
C LEU A 343 12.69 -3.15 -9.70
N ALA A 344 12.25 -1.88 -9.71
CA ALA A 344 11.73 -1.22 -10.90
C ALA A 344 12.80 -1.02 -11.99
N LEU A 345 14.09 -0.96 -11.61
CA LEU A 345 15.18 -0.91 -12.61
C LEU A 345 15.12 -2.11 -13.56
N LEU A 346 14.78 -3.30 -13.09
CA LEU A 346 14.84 -4.53 -13.89
C LEU A 346 13.91 -4.48 -15.12
N PRO A 347 12.59 -4.26 -14.99
CA PRO A 347 11.72 -4.15 -16.14
C PRO A 347 11.95 -2.87 -16.97
N VAL A 348 12.53 -1.82 -16.38
CA VAL A 348 12.91 -0.60 -17.11
C VAL A 348 14.13 -0.85 -17.97
N LEU A 349 15.19 -1.43 -17.41
CA LEU A 349 16.41 -1.74 -18.18
C LEU A 349 16.10 -2.67 -19.37
N THR A 350 15.24 -3.67 -19.18
CA THR A 350 14.87 -4.61 -20.23
C THR A 350 13.81 -4.10 -21.22
N GLY A 351 13.41 -2.82 -21.13
CA GLY A 351 12.37 -2.24 -21.97
C GLY A 351 11.01 -2.90 -21.82
N SER A 352 10.75 -3.56 -20.69
CA SER A 352 9.50 -4.30 -20.45
C SER A 352 8.35 -3.43 -19.95
N ILE A 353 8.59 -2.15 -19.64
CA ILE A 353 7.52 -1.19 -19.30
C ILE A 353 6.75 -0.77 -20.55
N GLY A 354 5.44 -0.77 -20.48
CA GLY A 354 4.58 -0.40 -21.63
C GLY A 354 4.47 -1.51 -22.68
N VAL A 355 4.77 -2.75 -22.30
CA VAL A 355 4.62 -3.95 -23.13
C VAL A 355 3.63 -4.89 -22.46
N SER A 356 2.75 -5.50 -23.24
CA SER A 356 1.80 -6.50 -22.74
C SER A 356 2.56 -7.67 -22.09
N GLY A 357 2.26 -7.96 -20.82
CA GLY A 357 2.93 -8.97 -20.03
C GLY A 357 4.17 -8.48 -19.28
N GLY A 358 4.65 -7.26 -19.51
CA GLY A 358 5.84 -6.72 -18.86
C GLY A 358 5.55 -5.59 -17.89
N GLY A 359 6.48 -5.32 -16.98
CA GLY A 359 6.39 -4.19 -16.04
C GLY A 359 6.57 -4.56 -14.59
N ILE A 360 6.15 -3.67 -13.70
CA ILE A 360 6.12 -3.91 -12.26
C ILE A 360 4.69 -3.78 -11.75
N SER A 361 4.26 -4.69 -10.89
CA SER A 361 2.95 -4.68 -10.26
C SER A 361 3.09 -4.75 -8.76
N THR A 362 2.15 -4.11 -8.04
CA THR A 362 1.97 -4.30 -6.60
C THR A 362 0.62 -4.97 -6.34
N TYR A 363 0.23 -5.19 -5.11
CA TYR A 363 -1.09 -5.76 -4.86
C TYR A 363 -2.18 -4.68 -4.74
N ALA A 364 -1.78 -3.43 -4.50
CA ALA A 364 -2.71 -2.37 -4.19
C ALA A 364 -3.38 -1.75 -5.41
N GLY A 365 -2.89 -2.01 -6.60
CA GLY A 365 -3.38 -1.58 -7.92
C GLY A 365 -4.22 -0.30 -7.98
N GLN A 366 -4.16 0.41 -9.05
CA GLN A 366 -5.00 1.59 -9.24
C GLN A 366 -6.37 1.22 -9.82
N TYR A 367 -7.39 1.86 -9.27
CA TYR A 367 -8.68 1.89 -9.92
C TYR A 367 -8.60 2.77 -11.16
N ARG A 368 -8.95 2.22 -12.30
CA ARG A 368 -9.00 2.96 -13.57
C ARG A 368 -10.21 3.85 -13.71
N ILE A 369 -11.11 3.83 -12.71
CA ILE A 369 -12.34 4.60 -12.73
C ILE A 369 -12.12 5.90 -12.00
N ARG A 370 -12.50 6.98 -12.65
CA ARG A 370 -12.56 8.32 -12.07
C ARG A 370 -14.01 8.72 -11.86
N PHE A 371 -14.55 8.37 -10.70
CA PHE A 371 -15.72 9.05 -10.22
C PHE A 371 -15.31 10.38 -9.59
N ASP A 372 -16.15 11.39 -9.69
CA ASP A 372 -16.10 12.49 -8.75
C ASP A 372 -16.56 11.98 -7.38
N LEU A 373 -15.64 11.36 -6.64
CA LEU A 373 -15.93 10.90 -5.28
C LEU A 373 -16.39 12.05 -4.40
N GLY A 374 -15.91 13.27 -4.65
CA GLY A 374 -16.33 14.48 -3.95
C GLY A 374 -17.83 14.72 -4.09
N SER A 375 -18.46 14.32 -5.18
CA SER A 375 -19.89 14.42 -5.35
C SER A 375 -20.70 13.71 -4.24
N TRP A 376 -20.14 12.61 -3.69
CA TRP A 376 -20.75 11.87 -2.57
C TRP A 376 -19.95 11.93 -1.28
N TRP A 377 -18.63 11.74 -1.32
CA TRP A 377 -17.78 11.67 -0.12
C TRP A 377 -17.60 13.02 0.57
N SER A 378 -17.57 14.12 -0.20
CA SER A 378 -17.51 15.47 0.34
C SER A 378 -18.91 16.04 0.57
N ALA A 379 -19.02 16.95 1.51
CA ALA A 379 -20.22 17.77 1.72
C ALA A 379 -19.86 19.23 1.47
N GLU A 380 -20.87 20.02 1.12
CA GLU A 380 -20.72 21.47 1.00
C GLU A 380 -20.22 22.05 2.35
N ASN A 381 -19.15 22.84 2.31
CA ASN A 381 -18.49 23.38 3.52
C ASN A 381 -17.89 22.32 4.47
N GLY A 382 -17.83 21.05 4.07
CA GLY A 382 -17.17 20.01 4.83
C GLY A 382 -15.64 20.19 4.85
N LYS A 383 -15.02 19.91 6.00
CA LYS A 383 -13.56 19.93 6.17
C LYS A 383 -13.11 18.71 6.95
N LEU A 384 -12.10 18.03 6.46
CA LEU A 384 -11.46 16.90 7.13
C LEU A 384 -10.10 17.33 7.68
N ASN A 385 -9.81 16.91 8.89
CA ASN A 385 -8.47 16.99 9.47
C ASN A 385 -7.80 15.62 9.33
N TRP A 386 -6.74 15.54 8.54
CA TRP A 386 -6.00 14.29 8.31
C TRP A 386 -4.93 14.11 9.38
N VAL A 387 -5.01 13.01 10.14
CA VAL A 387 -4.06 12.69 11.20
C VAL A 387 -3.26 11.46 10.78
N PRO A 388 -1.93 11.57 10.62
CA PRO A 388 -1.07 10.43 10.36
C PRO A 388 -1.14 9.39 11.49
N TYR A 389 -1.01 8.12 11.13
CA TYR A 389 -1.16 7.03 12.11
C TYR A 389 -0.16 7.10 13.26
N LEU A 390 1.08 7.44 12.99
CA LEU A 390 2.10 7.57 14.02
C LEU A 390 1.72 8.67 15.03
N GLU A 391 1.27 9.83 14.55
CA GLU A 391 0.81 10.92 15.40
C GLU A 391 -0.42 10.51 16.21
N PHE A 392 -1.35 9.78 15.55
CA PHE A 392 -2.52 9.23 16.22
C PHE A 392 -2.14 8.28 17.37
N LEU A 393 -1.19 7.35 17.16
CA LEU A 393 -0.71 6.42 18.20
C LEU A 393 0.02 7.14 19.33
N GLN A 394 0.87 8.11 19.00
CA GLN A 394 1.65 8.84 19.98
C GLN A 394 0.83 9.87 20.77
N GLY A 395 -0.34 10.23 20.27
CA GLY A 395 -1.17 11.27 20.88
C GLY A 395 -0.56 12.67 20.78
N LYS A 396 0.30 12.92 19.79
CA LYS A 396 0.98 14.19 19.54
C LYS A 396 1.54 14.24 18.12
N GLY A 397 1.79 15.43 17.59
CA GLY A 397 2.40 15.65 16.29
C GLY A 397 1.89 16.93 15.62
N LYS A 398 2.41 17.21 14.44
CA LYS A 398 2.08 18.45 13.69
C LYS A 398 0.61 18.53 13.26
N HIS A 399 0.02 17.37 12.92
CA HIS A 399 -1.35 17.28 12.43
C HIS A 399 -2.31 16.77 13.50
N TYR A 400 -1.81 16.45 14.69
CA TYR A 400 -2.60 15.96 15.81
C TYR A 400 -3.36 17.11 16.46
N PRO A 401 -4.67 16.98 16.73
CA PRO A 401 -5.46 18.05 17.35
C PRO A 401 -4.88 18.51 18.68
N GLU A 402 -4.92 19.81 18.96
CA GLU A 402 -4.36 20.41 20.18
C GLU A 402 -4.93 19.78 21.46
N ASN A 403 -6.25 19.57 21.48
CA ASN A 403 -6.94 18.96 22.63
C ASN A 403 -6.93 17.41 22.61
N GLY A 404 -6.24 16.83 21.65
CA GLY A 404 -6.12 15.37 21.47
C GLY A 404 -7.35 14.72 20.86
N ILE A 405 -7.19 13.47 20.42
CA ILE A 405 -8.30 12.62 20.00
C ILE A 405 -8.93 12.00 21.24
N LYS A 406 -10.20 12.27 21.47
CA LYS A 406 -11.00 11.85 22.64
C LYS A 406 -12.10 10.86 22.29
N ALA A 407 -12.49 10.78 21.03
CA ALA A 407 -13.44 9.78 20.57
C ALA A 407 -12.97 9.11 19.27
N MET A 408 -13.38 7.86 19.10
CA MET A 408 -13.19 7.09 17.86
C MET A 408 -14.53 6.57 17.37
N VAL A 409 -14.83 6.81 16.10
CA VAL A 409 -15.95 6.21 15.39
C VAL A 409 -15.39 5.42 14.24
N GLY A 410 -15.61 4.10 14.20
CA GLY A 410 -14.99 3.25 13.20
C GLY A 410 -15.93 2.19 12.63
N GLY A 411 -15.62 1.74 11.40
CA GLY A 411 -16.36 0.66 10.75
C GLY A 411 -15.45 -0.28 9.97
N TRP A 412 -15.85 -1.54 9.95
CA TRP A 412 -15.25 -2.65 9.20
C TRP A 412 -13.74 -2.82 9.39
N GLY A 413 -13.22 -2.41 10.54
CA GLY A 413 -11.81 -2.51 10.87
C GLY A 413 -11.58 -3.05 12.28
N ASN A 414 -10.37 -3.55 12.51
CA ASN A 414 -9.99 -4.08 13.82
C ASN A 414 -8.67 -3.45 14.32
N PRO A 415 -8.61 -2.10 14.48
CA PRO A 415 -7.39 -1.39 14.85
C PRO A 415 -6.78 -1.84 16.17
N PHE A 416 -7.58 -2.32 17.13
CA PHE A 416 -7.09 -2.82 18.41
C PHE A 416 -6.32 -4.16 18.32
N ASP A 417 -6.25 -4.78 17.13
CA ASP A 417 -5.45 -5.98 16.87
C ASP A 417 -4.58 -5.89 15.62
N GLN A 418 -5.08 -5.20 14.59
CA GLN A 418 -4.50 -5.31 13.24
C GLN A 418 -3.62 -4.11 12.87
N HIS A 419 -3.39 -3.19 13.79
CA HIS A 419 -2.48 -2.07 13.55
C HIS A 419 -1.20 -2.22 14.36
N ASN A 420 -0.13 -1.63 13.86
CA ASN A 420 1.17 -1.56 14.54
C ASN A 420 0.98 -1.03 15.95
N MET A 421 1.73 -1.57 16.89
CA MET A 421 1.65 -1.18 18.29
C MET A 421 0.20 -1.16 18.84
N ALA A 422 -0.58 -2.18 18.52
CA ALA A 422 -1.99 -2.29 18.96
C ALA A 422 -2.18 -2.09 20.48
N ASN A 423 -1.17 -2.42 21.29
CA ASN A 423 -1.21 -2.20 22.74
C ASN A 423 -1.24 -0.71 23.09
N ALA A 424 -0.53 0.17 22.37
CA ALA A 424 -0.55 1.60 22.64
C ALA A 424 -1.98 2.18 22.49
N LEU A 425 -2.75 1.71 21.52
CA LEU A 425 -4.15 2.11 21.36
C LEU A 425 -5.02 1.59 22.49
N LYS A 426 -4.80 0.33 22.93
CA LYS A 426 -5.50 -0.26 24.09
C LYS A 426 -5.18 0.53 25.37
N ASP A 427 -3.92 0.87 25.60
CA ASP A 427 -3.46 1.60 26.80
C ASP A 427 -4.07 3.01 26.85
N ARG A 428 -4.08 3.74 25.74
CA ARG A 428 -4.72 5.07 25.64
C ARG A 428 -6.22 5.00 25.90
N THR A 429 -6.86 3.93 25.46
CA THR A 429 -8.30 3.72 25.68
C THR A 429 -8.59 3.28 27.11
N ALA A 430 -7.74 2.45 27.72
CA ALA A 430 -7.87 2.01 29.10
C ALA A 430 -7.60 3.13 30.11
N SER A 431 -6.65 4.03 29.83
CA SER A 431 -6.33 5.18 30.68
C SER A 431 -7.41 6.28 30.66
N GLY A 432 -8.35 6.22 29.70
CA GLY A 432 -9.37 7.25 29.50
C GLY A 432 -8.88 8.45 28.68
N ASP A 433 -7.70 8.39 28.06
CA ASP A 433 -7.27 9.41 27.09
C ASP A 433 -8.24 9.42 25.89
N ILE A 434 -8.66 8.24 25.40
CA ILE A 434 -9.79 8.10 24.49
C ILE A 434 -11.03 7.79 25.32
N GLU A 435 -11.92 8.77 25.42
CA GLU A 435 -13.10 8.73 26.31
C GLU A 435 -14.27 7.92 25.74
N PHE A 436 -14.41 7.87 24.40
CA PHE A 436 -15.52 7.20 23.73
C PHE A 436 -15.07 6.43 22.48
N VAL A 437 -15.61 5.22 22.31
CA VAL A 437 -15.37 4.38 21.13
C VAL A 437 -16.69 3.79 20.65
N ALA A 438 -17.06 4.07 19.39
CA ALA A 438 -18.18 3.45 18.69
C ALA A 438 -17.68 2.64 17.51
N THR A 439 -18.09 1.38 17.40
CA THR A 439 -17.71 0.50 16.30
C THR A 439 -18.92 -0.04 15.56
N PHE A 440 -18.84 -0.01 14.24
CA PHE A 440 -19.81 -0.59 13.33
C PHE A 440 -19.19 -1.84 12.67
N ASP A 441 -19.67 -3.02 13.00
CA ASP A 441 -19.12 -4.27 12.48
C ASP A 441 -20.17 -5.38 12.49
N PHE A 442 -20.02 -6.37 11.62
CA PHE A 442 -20.87 -7.56 11.58
C PHE A 442 -20.38 -8.69 12.49
N SER A 443 -19.16 -8.64 12.99
CA SER A 443 -18.56 -9.62 13.89
C SER A 443 -18.03 -8.97 15.16
N MET A 444 -18.06 -9.71 16.27
CA MET A 444 -17.48 -9.27 17.55
C MET A 444 -15.96 -9.32 17.54
N THR A 445 -15.36 -8.36 16.83
CA THR A 445 -13.90 -8.15 16.74
C THR A 445 -13.31 -7.68 18.08
N THR A 446 -11.99 -7.63 18.18
CA THR A 446 -11.35 -7.02 19.36
C THR A 446 -11.70 -5.54 19.46
N SER A 447 -11.83 -4.82 18.35
CA SER A 447 -12.28 -3.42 18.36
C SER A 447 -13.70 -3.29 18.95
N CYS A 448 -14.63 -4.17 18.60
CA CYS A 448 -15.94 -4.21 19.23
C CYS A 448 -15.85 -4.42 20.74
N MET A 449 -14.97 -5.33 21.21
CA MET A 449 -14.78 -5.58 22.64
C MET A 449 -14.24 -4.37 23.42
N TRP A 450 -13.54 -3.45 22.74
CA TRP A 450 -12.99 -2.21 23.31
C TRP A 450 -13.93 -1.01 23.15
N SER A 451 -15.08 -1.20 22.51
CA SER A 451 -16.05 -0.12 22.25
C SER A 451 -17.03 0.08 23.41
N ASP A 452 -17.59 1.29 23.49
CA ASP A 452 -18.70 1.66 24.37
C ASP A 452 -20.04 1.29 23.74
N VAL A 453 -20.11 1.44 22.39
CA VAL A 453 -21.26 1.06 21.58
C VAL A 453 -20.81 0.25 20.36
N VAL A 454 -21.55 -0.84 20.08
CA VAL A 454 -21.34 -1.62 18.86
C VAL A 454 -22.65 -1.63 18.06
N PHE A 455 -22.56 -1.17 16.80
CA PHE A 455 -23.67 -1.19 15.85
C PHE A 455 -23.59 -2.41 14.94
N PRO A 456 -24.68 -3.19 14.79
CA PRO A 456 -24.69 -4.38 13.93
C PRO A 456 -24.69 -4.00 12.44
N ALA A 457 -23.65 -4.37 11.74
CA ALA A 457 -23.45 -4.10 10.32
C ALA A 457 -24.07 -5.20 9.42
N THR A 458 -24.60 -4.78 8.27
CA THR A 458 -24.84 -5.69 7.16
C THR A 458 -23.54 -6.23 6.59
N THR A 459 -23.59 -7.44 6.02
CA THR A 459 -22.50 -7.99 5.20
C THR A 459 -22.71 -7.63 3.72
N TRP A 460 -21.73 -7.97 2.87
CA TRP A 460 -21.80 -7.77 1.41
C TRP A 460 -22.99 -8.46 0.74
N TYR A 461 -23.59 -9.45 1.39
CA TYR A 461 -24.74 -10.19 0.87
C TYR A 461 -26.08 -9.52 1.19
N GLU A 462 -26.09 -8.44 1.96
CA GLU A 462 -27.27 -7.84 2.58
C GLU A 462 -27.54 -6.40 2.14
N ASN A 463 -26.71 -5.82 1.26
CA ASN A 463 -26.85 -4.42 0.86
C ASN A 463 -26.40 -4.15 -0.58
N TYR A 464 -26.80 -2.98 -1.10
CA TYR A 464 -26.29 -2.43 -2.35
C TYR A 464 -25.04 -1.61 -2.13
N ASP A 465 -24.04 -1.81 -2.99
CA ASP A 465 -22.87 -0.94 -3.10
C ASP A 465 -22.29 -1.00 -4.52
N LEU A 466 -21.39 -0.08 -4.84
CA LEU A 466 -20.67 -0.06 -6.11
C LEU A 466 -19.21 -0.42 -5.86
N THR A 467 -18.70 -1.40 -6.59
CA THR A 467 -17.32 -1.85 -6.45
C THR A 467 -16.58 -1.83 -7.78
N ALA A 468 -15.38 -1.34 -7.75
CA ALA A 468 -14.36 -1.55 -8.76
C ALA A 468 -13.19 -2.25 -8.09
N THR A 469 -12.70 -3.31 -8.69
CA THR A 469 -11.55 -4.01 -8.15
C THR A 469 -10.28 -3.64 -8.90
N ILE A 470 -9.17 -3.87 -8.25
CA ILE A 470 -7.86 -3.74 -8.84
C ILE A 470 -7.59 -4.89 -9.82
N LEU A 471 -6.69 -4.69 -10.76
CA LEU A 471 -6.17 -5.70 -11.70
C LEU A 471 -7.14 -6.21 -12.76
N HIS A 472 -8.36 -5.69 -12.81
CA HIS A 472 -9.25 -5.95 -13.93
C HIS A 472 -10.15 -4.75 -14.27
N PRO A 473 -10.59 -4.62 -15.53
CA PRO A 473 -11.33 -3.46 -16.01
C PRO A 473 -12.85 -3.66 -15.90
N TYR A 474 -13.38 -4.17 -14.79
CA TYR A 474 -14.81 -4.38 -14.62
C TYR A 474 -15.35 -3.58 -13.45
N LEU A 475 -16.47 -2.89 -13.71
CA LEU A 475 -17.30 -2.27 -12.69
C LEU A 475 -18.41 -3.24 -12.28
N GLN A 476 -18.70 -3.35 -11.00
CA GLN A 476 -19.66 -4.31 -10.45
C GLN A 476 -20.60 -3.63 -9.47
N LEU A 477 -21.89 -3.97 -9.61
CA LEU A 477 -22.87 -3.68 -8.59
C LEU A 477 -22.91 -4.82 -7.58
N GLN A 478 -22.62 -4.51 -6.33
CA GLN A 478 -22.96 -5.39 -5.23
C GLN A 478 -24.47 -5.32 -5.00
N GLN A 479 -25.14 -6.45 -5.09
CA GLN A 479 -26.58 -6.57 -4.89
C GLN A 479 -26.86 -7.48 -3.69
N PRO A 480 -27.88 -7.17 -2.87
CA PRO A 480 -28.26 -8.06 -1.78
C PRO A 480 -28.73 -9.41 -2.33
N ALA A 481 -28.16 -10.48 -1.81
CA ALA A 481 -28.58 -11.86 -2.09
C ALA A 481 -29.58 -12.36 -1.02
N ILE A 482 -29.60 -11.71 0.13
CA ILE A 482 -30.49 -11.96 1.26
C ILE A 482 -30.93 -10.62 1.88
N GLU A 483 -32.05 -10.63 2.59
CA GLU A 483 -32.45 -9.51 3.43
C GLU A 483 -31.48 -9.33 4.61
N PRO A 484 -31.34 -8.10 5.13
CA PRO A 484 -30.53 -7.86 6.32
C PRO A 484 -30.90 -8.80 7.49
N MET A 485 -29.89 -9.50 8.00
CA MET A 485 -30.10 -10.46 9.07
C MET A 485 -30.21 -9.76 10.42
N PHE A 486 -31.14 -10.23 11.25
CA PHE A 486 -31.40 -9.71 12.58
C PHE A 486 -31.76 -8.22 12.55
N GLU A 487 -31.13 -7.41 13.39
CA GLU A 487 -31.29 -5.95 13.41
C GLU A 487 -30.16 -5.21 12.66
N SER A 488 -29.43 -5.91 11.77
CA SER A 488 -28.33 -5.30 11.02
C SER A 488 -28.81 -4.16 10.11
N ARG A 489 -28.02 -3.10 10.03
CA ARG A 489 -28.26 -1.94 9.16
C ARG A 489 -27.02 -1.64 8.32
N THR A 490 -27.21 -0.83 7.30
CA THR A 490 -26.09 -0.38 6.44
C THR A 490 -25.27 0.72 7.14
N GLY A 491 -24.02 0.88 6.71
CA GLY A 491 -23.20 2.00 7.19
C GLY A 491 -23.80 3.36 6.82
N PHE A 492 -24.48 3.43 5.67
CA PHE A 492 -25.23 4.61 5.26
C PHE A 492 -26.29 4.98 6.29
N PHE A 493 -27.10 4.01 6.74
CA PHE A 493 -28.13 4.23 7.75
C PHE A 493 -27.54 4.80 9.05
N VAL A 494 -26.50 4.16 9.58
CA VAL A 494 -25.91 4.60 10.86
C VAL A 494 -25.36 6.00 10.75
N MET A 495 -24.70 6.34 9.65
CA MET A 495 -24.16 7.69 9.46
C MET A 495 -25.25 8.74 9.27
N ARG A 496 -26.33 8.41 8.57
CA ARG A 496 -27.50 9.29 8.46
C ARG A 496 -28.15 9.56 9.80
N GLU A 497 -28.38 8.53 10.59
CA GLU A 497 -29.02 8.65 11.90
C GLU A 497 -28.15 9.38 12.93
N LEU A 498 -26.84 9.21 12.89
CA LEU A 498 -25.91 9.99 13.69
C LEU A 498 -25.86 11.46 13.23
N ALA A 499 -25.83 11.69 11.90
CA ALA A 499 -25.84 13.03 11.32
C ALA A 499 -27.03 13.85 11.84
N LYS A 500 -28.24 13.30 11.73
CA LYS A 500 -29.48 13.90 12.22
C LYS A 500 -29.43 14.25 13.71
N ARG A 501 -28.85 13.40 14.53
CA ARG A 501 -28.76 13.58 15.99
C ARG A 501 -27.67 14.57 16.40
N ILE A 502 -26.57 14.62 15.64
CA ILE A 502 -25.48 15.56 15.89
C ILE A 502 -25.93 16.97 15.55
N ASP A 503 -26.42 17.17 14.34
CA ASP A 503 -27.01 18.42 13.86
C ASP A 503 -28.12 18.11 12.85
N PRO A 504 -29.39 18.46 13.12
CA PRO A 504 -30.48 18.21 12.18
C PRO A 504 -30.26 18.78 10.77
N ALA A 505 -29.43 19.83 10.64
CA ALA A 505 -29.08 20.38 9.32
C ALA A 505 -28.26 19.42 8.46
N PHE A 506 -27.60 18.43 9.05
CA PHE A 506 -26.82 17.44 8.30
C PHE A 506 -27.69 16.36 7.63
N GLU A 507 -28.92 16.14 8.11
CA GLU A 507 -29.80 15.09 7.59
C GLU A 507 -30.06 15.23 6.08
N LYS A 508 -30.24 16.48 5.59
CA LYS A 508 -30.48 16.78 4.17
C LYS A 508 -29.36 16.24 3.24
N GLU A 509 -28.16 16.05 3.76
CA GLU A 509 -27.00 15.55 3.02
C GLU A 509 -27.03 14.03 2.82
N PHE A 510 -28.03 13.33 3.40
CA PHE A 510 -28.15 11.87 3.42
C PHE A 510 -29.48 11.36 2.85
N TYR A 511 -30.12 12.08 1.92
CA TYR A 511 -31.37 11.66 1.26
C TYR A 511 -32.44 11.20 2.26
N PRO A 512 -32.91 12.09 3.17
CA PRO A 512 -33.84 11.72 4.25
C PRO A 512 -35.18 11.20 3.74
N GLU A 513 -35.58 11.57 2.52
CA GLU A 513 -36.82 11.16 1.85
C GLU A 513 -36.77 9.74 1.28
N LEU A 514 -35.58 9.13 1.20
CA LEU A 514 -35.40 7.80 0.58
C LEU A 514 -35.12 6.73 1.63
N GLY A 515 -35.63 5.52 1.36
CA GLY A 515 -35.22 4.32 2.09
C GLY A 515 -33.75 3.96 1.81
N GLU A 516 -33.12 3.16 2.68
CA GLU A 516 -31.68 2.83 2.61
C GLU A 516 -31.24 2.32 1.23
N ASN A 517 -31.97 1.33 0.67
CA ASN A 517 -31.65 0.76 -0.62
C ASN A 517 -31.85 1.76 -1.78
N GLN A 518 -32.91 2.57 -1.70
CA GLN A 518 -33.19 3.60 -2.71
C GLN A 518 -32.09 4.68 -2.70
N ALA A 519 -31.70 5.14 -1.50
CA ALA A 519 -30.60 6.08 -1.36
C ALA A 519 -29.28 5.54 -1.88
N SER A 520 -28.94 4.27 -1.58
CA SER A 520 -27.75 3.61 -2.09
C SER A 520 -27.73 3.56 -3.62
N LEU A 521 -28.84 3.18 -4.25
CA LEU A 521 -28.95 3.14 -5.70
C LEU A 521 -28.88 4.54 -6.32
N LYS A 522 -29.47 5.55 -5.67
CA LYS A 522 -29.39 6.95 -6.13
C LYS A 522 -27.98 7.50 -6.08
N ILE A 523 -27.22 7.14 -5.03
CA ILE A 523 -25.79 7.51 -4.91
C ILE A 523 -24.99 6.84 -6.02
N ILE A 524 -25.26 5.56 -6.32
CA ILE A 524 -24.58 4.84 -7.41
C ILE A 524 -24.86 5.52 -8.76
N GLU A 525 -26.11 5.88 -9.07
CA GLU A 525 -26.45 6.63 -10.28
C GLU A 525 -25.64 7.92 -10.38
N ARG A 526 -25.60 8.70 -9.30
CA ARG A 526 -24.81 9.95 -9.23
C ARG A 526 -23.31 9.72 -9.47
N LEU A 527 -22.73 8.67 -8.91
CA LEU A 527 -21.33 8.32 -9.15
C LEU A 527 -21.10 7.93 -10.61
N LEU A 528 -22.01 7.19 -11.24
CA LEU A 528 -21.92 6.84 -12.66
C LEU A 528 -22.02 8.07 -13.57
N GLU A 529 -22.88 9.04 -13.24
CA GLU A 529 -23.02 10.31 -13.96
C GLU A 529 -21.74 11.17 -13.89
N THR A 530 -20.97 11.05 -12.83
CA THR A 530 -19.71 11.79 -12.61
C THR A 530 -18.46 11.03 -13.08
N GLY A 531 -18.63 9.82 -13.58
CA GLY A 531 -17.53 9.00 -14.10
C GLY A 531 -16.91 9.57 -15.37
N GLY A 532 -15.63 9.24 -15.61
CA GLY A 532 -14.90 9.63 -16.80
C GLY A 532 -15.28 8.85 -18.06
N GLU A 533 -14.46 8.96 -19.10
CA GLU A 533 -14.65 8.25 -20.37
C GLU A 533 -14.77 6.74 -20.21
N GLU A 534 -14.09 6.16 -19.22
CA GLU A 534 -14.10 4.73 -18.93
C GLU A 534 -15.47 4.20 -18.49
N THR A 535 -16.32 5.07 -17.93
CA THR A 535 -17.69 4.70 -17.48
C THR A 535 -18.79 5.28 -18.37
N ARG A 536 -18.44 6.01 -19.43
CA ARG A 536 -19.42 6.66 -20.30
C ARG A 536 -20.46 5.68 -20.83
N GLY A 537 -21.73 6.00 -20.59
CA GLY A 537 -22.87 5.19 -21.02
C GLY A 537 -23.12 3.92 -20.20
N ILE A 538 -22.33 3.65 -19.15
CA ILE A 538 -22.61 2.59 -18.19
C ILE A 538 -23.74 3.06 -17.27
N THR A 539 -24.80 2.27 -17.19
CA THR A 539 -25.99 2.56 -16.39
C THR A 539 -26.16 1.56 -15.24
N LEU A 540 -26.93 1.96 -14.24
CA LEU A 540 -27.32 1.08 -13.14
C LEU A 540 -28.03 -0.19 -13.67
N GLU A 541 -28.88 -0.07 -14.68
CA GLU A 541 -29.59 -1.21 -15.26
C GLU A 541 -28.67 -2.20 -15.98
N MET A 542 -27.58 -1.74 -16.55
CA MET A 542 -26.53 -2.63 -17.08
C MET A 542 -25.83 -3.39 -15.96
N LEU A 543 -25.49 -2.70 -14.88
CA LEU A 543 -24.81 -3.29 -13.72
C LEU A 543 -25.70 -4.29 -12.96
N LYS A 544 -27.00 -4.10 -12.92
CA LYS A 544 -27.96 -5.08 -12.37
C LYS A 544 -27.94 -6.42 -13.11
N LYS A 545 -27.57 -6.42 -14.38
CA LYS A 545 -27.46 -7.63 -15.20
C LYS A 545 -26.13 -8.36 -15.05
N GLY A 546 -25.10 -7.70 -14.51
CA GLY A 546 -23.79 -8.27 -14.28
C GLY A 546 -22.65 -7.27 -14.36
N PRO A 547 -21.39 -7.71 -14.17
CA PRO A 547 -20.22 -6.86 -14.32
C PRO A 547 -20.13 -6.24 -15.71
N VAL A 548 -19.81 -4.95 -15.78
CA VAL A 548 -19.65 -4.22 -17.05
C VAL A 548 -18.19 -3.87 -17.24
N ARG A 549 -17.64 -4.19 -18.42
CA ARG A 549 -16.27 -3.81 -18.75
C ARG A 549 -16.20 -2.30 -18.99
N LEU A 550 -15.18 -1.67 -18.39
CA LEU A 550 -14.85 -0.27 -18.61
C LEU A 550 -14.37 -0.06 -20.05
N HIS A 551 -14.65 1.12 -20.59
CA HIS A 551 -14.12 1.51 -21.88
C HIS A 551 -12.61 1.76 -21.79
N SER A 552 -11.90 1.54 -22.91
CA SER A 552 -10.51 1.98 -23.04
C SER A 552 -10.47 3.52 -23.01
N ARG A 553 -9.47 4.06 -22.36
CA ARG A 553 -9.27 5.50 -22.30
C ARG A 553 -8.77 6.04 -23.63
N ALA A 554 -9.01 7.31 -23.86
CA ALA A 554 -8.50 7.99 -25.05
C ALA A 554 -6.97 7.93 -25.13
N PRO A 555 -6.38 7.92 -26.34
CA PRO A 555 -4.93 7.79 -26.53
C PRO A 555 -4.05 8.78 -25.78
N ASN A 556 -4.59 9.93 -25.43
CA ASN A 556 -3.89 10.99 -24.69
C ASN A 556 -4.32 11.09 -23.23
N ASP A 557 -5.13 10.15 -22.74
CA ASP A 557 -5.51 10.12 -21.35
C ASP A 557 -4.30 9.73 -20.48
N ARG A 558 -4.06 10.53 -19.45
CA ARG A 558 -2.96 10.38 -18.50
C ARG A 558 -3.00 9.12 -17.66
N GLN A 559 -4.05 8.32 -17.77
CA GLN A 559 -4.21 7.03 -17.08
C GLN A 559 -4.22 5.84 -18.02
N ILE A 560 -3.74 6.01 -19.25
CA ILE A 560 -3.48 4.85 -20.09
C ILE A 560 -2.41 4.02 -19.40
N PRO A 561 -2.62 2.70 -19.23
CA PRO A 561 -1.61 1.81 -18.67
C PRO A 561 -0.27 1.96 -19.37
N PHE A 562 0.83 1.85 -18.65
CA PHE A 562 2.17 2.04 -19.22
C PHE A 562 2.44 1.13 -20.41
N TYR A 563 1.92 -0.11 -20.42
CA TYR A 563 2.05 -1.02 -21.56
C TYR A 563 1.33 -0.56 -22.84
N GLU A 564 0.29 0.28 -22.72
CA GLU A 564 -0.35 0.91 -23.87
C GLU A 564 0.39 2.17 -24.34
N GLN A 565 1.07 2.85 -23.45
CA GLN A 565 1.78 4.09 -23.75
C GLN A 565 3.01 3.88 -24.62
N ARG A 566 3.77 2.80 -24.40
CA ARG A 566 4.94 2.49 -25.23
C ARG A 566 4.58 2.34 -26.71
N HIS A 567 3.50 1.64 -27.01
CA HIS A 567 3.03 1.47 -28.39
C HIS A 567 2.64 2.78 -29.06
N LYS A 568 2.23 3.77 -28.29
CA LYS A 568 1.85 5.09 -28.77
C LYS A 568 3.01 6.12 -28.74
N ARG A 569 4.17 5.72 -28.24
CA ARG A 569 5.36 6.57 -28.09
C ARG A 569 5.07 7.91 -27.42
N VAL A 570 4.26 7.92 -26.39
CA VAL A 570 3.91 9.11 -25.61
C VAL A 570 4.79 9.18 -24.39
N PRO A 571 5.44 10.32 -24.09
CA PRO A 571 6.13 10.53 -22.81
C PRO A 571 5.19 10.33 -21.64
N PHE A 572 5.70 9.81 -20.52
CA PHE A 572 4.87 9.57 -19.34
C PHE A 572 4.21 10.87 -18.88
N PRO A 573 2.89 10.91 -18.76
CA PRO A 573 2.19 12.10 -18.35
C PRO A 573 2.41 12.39 -16.86
N PRO A 574 2.27 13.66 -16.44
CA PRO A 574 2.23 13.98 -15.02
C PRO A 574 1.03 13.33 -14.36
N PRO A 575 1.08 13.10 -13.05
CA PRO A 575 -0.06 12.58 -12.32
C PRO A 575 -1.27 13.51 -12.47
N SER A 576 -2.39 12.93 -12.84
CA SER A 576 -3.63 13.67 -13.03
C SER A 576 -4.49 13.52 -11.77
N TYR A 577 -4.18 14.29 -10.76
CA TYR A 577 -5.04 14.42 -9.61
C TYR A 577 -5.97 15.63 -9.75
N PRO A 578 -7.20 15.56 -9.27
CA PRO A 578 -8.19 16.63 -9.43
C PRO A 578 -7.82 17.92 -8.67
N ALA A 579 -6.89 17.85 -7.72
CA ALA A 579 -6.36 19.01 -7.02
C ALA A 579 -4.92 19.32 -7.45
N PRO A 580 -4.50 20.59 -7.43
CA PRO A 580 -3.10 20.93 -7.65
C PRO A 580 -2.25 20.31 -6.55
N LEU A 581 -1.35 19.40 -6.94
CA LEU A 581 -0.41 18.82 -6.00
C LEU A 581 0.53 19.91 -5.46
N PRO A 582 0.90 19.85 -4.17
CA PRO A 582 1.98 20.69 -3.65
C PRO A 582 3.25 20.53 -4.49
N ALA A 583 4.04 21.59 -4.61
CA ALA A 583 5.28 21.54 -5.40
C ALA A 583 6.21 20.38 -4.98
N THR A 584 6.26 20.08 -3.68
CA THR A 584 7.01 18.97 -3.10
C THR A 584 6.54 17.60 -3.56
N ALA A 585 5.29 17.46 -3.96
CA ALA A 585 4.69 16.21 -4.39
C ALA A 585 4.63 16.05 -5.92
N ARG A 586 5.19 17.00 -6.68
CA ARG A 586 5.26 16.95 -8.13
C ARG A 586 6.53 16.27 -8.58
N PHE A 587 6.47 14.94 -8.67
CA PHE A 587 7.54 14.14 -9.25
C PHE A 587 7.49 14.15 -10.79
N LEU A 588 8.50 13.57 -11.44
CA LEU A 588 8.64 13.48 -12.90
C LEU A 588 8.69 14.84 -13.61
N LYS A 589 9.60 15.69 -13.20
CA LYS A 589 9.85 16.99 -13.84
C LYS A 589 10.24 16.87 -15.31
N SER A 590 10.92 15.78 -15.69
CA SER A 590 11.33 15.49 -17.07
C SER A 590 10.21 14.98 -17.98
N GLY A 591 9.08 14.55 -17.40
CA GLY A 591 8.02 13.87 -18.14
C GLY A 591 8.30 12.42 -18.50
N ARG A 592 9.32 11.81 -17.91
CA ARG A 592 9.78 10.45 -18.15
C ARG A 592 9.78 9.62 -16.87
N ILE A 593 10.10 8.33 -16.96
CA ILE A 593 10.44 7.51 -15.78
C ILE A 593 11.71 8.10 -15.17
N GLU A 594 11.68 8.44 -13.89
CA GLU A 594 12.81 9.08 -13.21
C GLU A 594 13.37 8.19 -12.10
N PHE A 595 14.66 7.87 -12.21
CA PHE A 595 15.41 7.22 -11.13
C PHE A 595 16.28 8.19 -10.36
N TYR A 596 16.65 9.31 -10.94
CA TYR A 596 17.50 10.31 -10.29
C TYR A 596 16.65 11.38 -9.58
N ARG A 597 16.90 11.52 -8.30
CA ARG A 597 16.25 12.52 -7.43
C ARG A 597 17.26 13.58 -7.05
N GLU A 598 17.02 14.81 -7.47
CA GLU A 598 17.95 15.96 -7.29
C GLU A 598 17.62 16.84 -6.08
N GLU A 599 16.55 16.52 -5.36
CA GLU A 599 16.14 17.26 -4.18
C GLU A 599 17.19 17.12 -3.07
N ASP A 600 17.48 18.23 -2.39
CA ASP A 600 18.58 18.30 -1.42
C ASP A 600 18.57 17.17 -0.40
N LEU A 601 17.40 16.81 0.14
CA LEU A 601 17.28 15.73 1.10
C LEU A 601 17.70 14.36 0.52
N PHE A 602 17.38 14.08 -0.76
CA PHE A 602 17.82 12.83 -1.40
C PHE A 602 19.34 12.81 -1.59
N LEU A 603 19.93 13.95 -1.95
CA LEU A 603 21.38 14.09 -2.09
C LEU A 603 22.08 13.93 -0.73
N GLU A 604 21.57 14.58 0.32
CA GLU A 604 22.09 14.47 1.71
C GLU A 604 22.03 13.04 2.25
N LEU A 605 20.95 12.31 1.91
CA LEU A 605 20.79 10.92 2.33
C LEU A 605 21.55 9.92 1.44
N GLY A 606 22.11 10.35 0.31
CA GLY A 606 22.72 9.45 -0.69
C GLY A 606 21.68 8.56 -1.36
N GLU A 607 20.46 9.05 -1.55
CA GLU A 607 19.31 8.32 -2.12
C GLU A 607 18.85 8.90 -3.48
N GLN A 608 19.69 9.71 -4.09
CA GLN A 608 19.41 10.27 -5.42
C GLN A 608 19.12 9.17 -6.47
N LEU A 609 19.83 8.06 -6.39
CA LEU A 609 19.55 6.81 -7.10
C LEU A 609 19.11 5.72 -6.11
N PRO A 610 18.47 4.62 -6.53
CA PRO A 610 18.12 3.53 -5.62
C PRO A 610 19.37 2.89 -5.03
N VAL A 611 19.41 2.77 -3.70
CA VAL A 611 20.49 2.15 -2.94
C VAL A 611 19.93 1.10 -1.97
N HIS A 612 20.77 0.18 -1.53
CA HIS A 612 20.45 -0.70 -0.43
C HIS A 612 20.88 -0.08 0.89
N LYS A 613 19.95 0.02 1.85
CA LYS A 613 20.20 0.42 3.24
C LYS A 613 19.55 -0.60 4.16
N GLU A 614 20.22 -0.93 5.25
CA GLU A 614 19.64 -1.81 6.28
C GLU A 614 18.60 -1.03 7.11
N SER A 615 17.34 -1.35 6.93
CA SER A 615 16.22 -0.68 7.60
C SER A 615 16.21 -0.89 9.11
N PHE A 616 16.62 -2.08 9.61
CA PHE A 616 16.67 -2.37 11.04
C PHE A 616 17.57 -1.40 11.82
N ALA A 617 18.63 -0.88 11.21
CA ALA A 617 19.47 0.12 11.82
C ALA A 617 18.73 1.43 12.11
N GLU A 618 17.75 1.76 11.27
CA GLU A 618 16.96 2.98 11.41
C GLU A 618 15.81 2.84 12.42
N THR A 619 15.22 1.67 12.55
CA THR A 619 14.03 1.45 13.37
C THR A 619 14.35 0.76 14.70
N GLU A 620 15.03 -0.38 14.68
CA GLU A 620 15.28 -1.18 15.88
C GLU A 620 16.48 -0.70 16.67
N TYR A 621 17.62 -0.45 15.99
CA TYR A 621 18.86 -0.13 16.69
C TYR A 621 18.90 1.30 17.22
N LYS A 622 18.15 2.23 16.62
CA LYS A 622 17.97 3.58 17.16
C LYS A 622 17.14 3.58 18.45
N VAL A 623 16.12 2.72 18.52
CA VAL A 623 15.24 2.61 19.69
C VAL A 623 15.88 1.77 20.79
N ASP A 624 16.50 0.66 20.44
CA ASP A 624 17.25 -0.22 21.34
C ASP A 624 18.57 -0.66 20.67
N PRO A 625 19.69 0.03 20.95
CA PRO A 625 20.99 -0.31 20.35
C PRO A 625 21.44 -1.77 20.58
N GLN A 626 20.90 -2.42 21.58
CA GLN A 626 21.20 -3.83 21.89
C GLN A 626 20.17 -4.80 21.28
N ALA A 627 19.24 -4.32 20.46
CA ALA A 627 18.17 -5.14 19.90
C ALA A 627 18.70 -6.37 19.14
N ARG A 628 19.83 -6.23 18.40
CA ARG A 628 20.46 -7.33 17.66
C ARG A 628 20.92 -8.46 18.59
N ASP A 629 21.43 -8.14 19.74
CA ASP A 629 21.94 -9.12 20.71
C ASP A 629 20.82 -9.80 21.47
N LYS A 630 19.73 -9.06 21.75
CA LYS A 630 18.57 -9.53 22.51
C LYS A 630 17.56 -10.28 21.66
N TYR A 631 17.31 -9.79 20.41
CA TYR A 631 16.26 -10.26 19.53
C TYR A 631 16.88 -10.72 18.21
N ARG A 632 17.11 -12.01 18.08
CA ARG A 632 17.96 -12.58 17.01
C ARG A 632 17.20 -13.03 15.77
N LEU A 633 15.86 -12.91 15.76
CA LEU A 633 15.03 -13.31 14.63
C LEU A 633 14.36 -12.10 14.02
N ARG A 634 14.41 -12.00 12.71
CA ARG A 634 13.62 -11.04 11.95
C ARG A 634 12.18 -11.49 11.91
N PHE A 635 11.28 -10.65 12.41
CA PHE A 635 9.86 -10.93 12.45
C PHE A 635 9.21 -10.55 11.13
N VAL A 636 8.59 -11.51 10.46
CA VAL A 636 7.88 -11.32 9.20
C VAL A 636 6.46 -11.81 9.36
N THR A 637 5.50 -11.01 8.90
CA THR A 637 4.10 -11.42 8.88
C THR A 637 3.68 -11.85 7.48
N LYS A 638 2.91 -12.94 7.39
CA LYS A 638 2.36 -13.42 6.13
C LYS A 638 0.83 -13.51 6.17
N ASN A 639 0.20 -13.30 5.03
CA ASN A 639 -1.23 -13.48 4.89
C ASN A 639 -1.63 -14.96 5.03
N SER A 640 -2.76 -15.22 5.67
CA SER A 640 -3.30 -16.56 5.86
C SER A 640 -4.14 -17.05 4.68
N LEU A 641 -4.10 -18.35 4.42
CA LEU A 641 -5.05 -19.01 3.51
C LEU A 641 -6.50 -18.92 4.03
N TYR A 642 -6.65 -18.85 5.33
CA TYR A 642 -7.93 -18.99 6.04
C TYR A 642 -8.58 -17.66 6.42
N ARG A 643 -7.90 -16.53 6.22
CA ARG A 643 -8.37 -15.18 6.60
C ARG A 643 -8.18 -14.18 5.46
N VAL A 644 -8.99 -13.14 5.49
CA VAL A 644 -8.75 -11.90 4.74
C VAL A 644 -8.45 -10.83 5.78
N HIS A 645 -7.19 -10.49 5.98
CA HIS A 645 -6.73 -9.75 7.15
C HIS A 645 -7.30 -10.40 8.42
N SER A 646 -8.10 -9.68 9.22
CA SER A 646 -8.74 -10.24 10.42
C SER A 646 -10.15 -10.83 10.19
N THR A 647 -10.72 -10.65 9.00
CA THR A 647 -11.99 -11.28 8.63
C THR A 647 -11.83 -12.80 8.58
N HIS A 648 -12.80 -13.53 9.06
CA HIS A 648 -12.81 -15.00 9.28
C HIS A 648 -11.99 -15.49 10.47
N SER A 649 -11.41 -14.63 11.31
CA SER A 649 -10.74 -15.10 12.54
C SER A 649 -11.67 -15.91 13.47
N ASN A 650 -12.96 -15.58 13.44
CA ASN A 650 -14.02 -16.26 14.19
C ASN A 650 -14.72 -17.38 13.39
N ASN A 651 -14.32 -17.65 12.17
CA ASN A 651 -14.96 -18.67 11.34
C ASN A 651 -14.61 -20.08 11.82
N VAL A 652 -15.60 -20.78 12.35
CA VAL A 652 -15.40 -22.10 12.99
C VAL A 652 -14.84 -23.11 11.99
N TRP A 653 -15.40 -23.18 10.78
CA TRP A 653 -14.97 -24.14 9.76
C TRP A 653 -13.51 -23.93 9.35
N LEU A 654 -13.11 -22.68 9.12
CA LEU A 654 -11.74 -22.36 8.74
C LEU A 654 -10.75 -22.56 9.90
N ASN A 655 -11.19 -22.31 11.13
CA ASN A 655 -10.38 -22.55 12.33
C ASN A 655 -10.19 -24.05 12.58
N GLU A 656 -11.22 -24.89 12.36
CA GLU A 656 -11.08 -26.36 12.42
C GLU A 656 -10.05 -26.88 11.44
N LEU A 657 -10.10 -26.43 10.18
CA LEU A 657 -9.11 -26.79 9.15
C LEU A 657 -7.67 -26.37 9.54
N GLN A 658 -7.52 -25.33 10.34
CA GLN A 658 -6.23 -24.81 10.80
C GLN A 658 -5.81 -25.36 12.17
N GLY A 659 -6.67 -26.15 12.84
CA GLY A 659 -6.44 -26.73 14.15
C GLY A 659 -6.56 -25.73 15.30
N HIS A 660 -7.33 -24.66 15.14
CA HIS A 660 -7.62 -23.61 16.15
C HIS A 660 -6.41 -22.94 16.80
N LYS A 661 -5.23 -23.02 16.20
CA LYS A 661 -3.97 -22.60 16.80
C LYS A 661 -3.25 -21.56 15.94
N PRO A 662 -3.09 -20.32 16.44
CA PRO A 662 -2.14 -19.38 15.85
C PRO A 662 -0.74 -19.98 15.79
N LYS A 663 -0.04 -19.81 14.67
CA LYS A 663 1.26 -20.42 14.44
C LYS A 663 2.33 -19.38 14.22
N VAL A 664 3.52 -19.64 14.77
CA VAL A 664 4.77 -19.00 14.37
C VAL A 664 5.68 -20.06 13.76
N PHE A 665 6.14 -19.80 12.54
CA PHE A 665 7.03 -20.69 11.80
C PHE A 665 8.48 -20.33 12.15
N LEU A 666 9.25 -21.35 12.46
CA LEU A 666 10.65 -21.24 12.84
C LEU A 666 11.49 -22.26 12.05
N ASN A 667 12.67 -21.84 11.61
CA ASN A 667 13.64 -22.78 11.06
C ASN A 667 14.04 -23.84 12.11
N GLU A 668 14.37 -25.04 11.64
CA GLU A 668 14.78 -26.15 12.52
C GLU A 668 15.97 -25.81 13.41
N GLN A 669 16.97 -25.11 12.88
CA GLN A 669 18.16 -24.71 13.65
C GLN A 669 17.83 -23.67 14.72
N ASP A 670 17.02 -22.67 14.36
CA ASP A 670 16.56 -21.63 15.29
C ASP A 670 15.72 -22.22 16.45
N ALA A 671 14.83 -23.16 16.12
CA ALA A 671 14.01 -23.88 17.10
C ALA A 671 14.88 -24.75 18.03
N ARG A 672 15.86 -25.48 17.47
CA ARG A 672 16.78 -26.35 18.23
C ARG A 672 17.62 -25.53 19.22
N GLN A 673 18.19 -24.39 18.79
CA GLN A 673 18.97 -23.50 19.65
C GLN A 673 18.17 -22.98 20.85
N ARG A 674 16.85 -22.87 20.72
CA ARG A 674 15.92 -22.38 21.75
C ARG A 674 15.24 -23.52 22.53
N GLY A 675 15.57 -24.77 22.19
CA GLY A 675 14.96 -25.96 22.78
C GLY A 675 13.46 -26.07 22.51
N ILE A 676 12.96 -25.50 21.39
CA ILE A 676 11.55 -25.47 21.00
C ILE A 676 11.24 -26.63 20.06
N ARG A 677 10.10 -27.29 20.28
CA ARG A 677 9.58 -28.36 19.42
C ARG A 677 8.31 -27.88 18.70
N SER A 678 8.03 -28.48 17.56
CA SER A 678 6.79 -28.21 16.83
C SER A 678 5.56 -28.56 17.69
N GLY A 679 4.57 -27.69 17.72
CA GLY A 679 3.36 -27.83 18.51
C GLY A 679 3.42 -27.25 19.94
N GLU A 680 4.59 -26.83 20.43
CA GLU A 680 4.72 -26.18 21.73
C GLU A 680 4.17 -24.75 21.72
N LEU A 681 3.54 -24.33 22.82
CA LEU A 681 3.14 -22.95 23.03
C LEU A 681 4.39 -22.12 23.35
N VAL A 682 4.59 -21.05 22.59
CA VAL A 682 5.74 -20.15 22.70
C VAL A 682 5.31 -18.70 22.87
N GLU A 683 6.21 -17.90 23.41
CA GLU A 683 6.16 -16.45 23.45
C GLU A 683 7.09 -15.89 22.41
N VAL A 684 6.54 -15.11 21.47
CA VAL A 684 7.28 -14.26 20.53
C VAL A 684 7.32 -12.87 21.15
N TYR A 685 8.49 -12.28 21.36
CA TYR A 685 8.60 -11.07 22.16
C TYR A 685 9.73 -10.14 21.69
N ASN A 686 9.56 -8.86 21.99
CA ASN A 686 10.58 -7.82 21.88
C ASN A 686 10.35 -6.73 22.94
N ASN A 687 11.02 -5.57 22.80
CA ASN A 687 10.89 -4.42 23.70
C ASN A 687 9.53 -3.70 23.67
N ARG A 688 8.69 -3.96 22.63
CA ARG A 688 7.36 -3.37 22.49
C ARG A 688 6.23 -4.23 23.00
N GLY A 689 6.39 -5.54 22.99
CA GLY A 689 5.30 -6.42 23.39
C GLY A 689 5.62 -7.91 23.33
N LEU A 690 4.56 -8.70 23.43
CA LEU A 690 4.60 -10.14 23.42
C LEU A 690 3.37 -10.68 22.69
N ALA A 691 3.53 -11.79 21.98
CA ALA A 691 2.43 -12.57 21.42
C ALA A 691 2.63 -14.06 21.71
N LYS A 692 1.55 -14.79 22.04
CA LYS A 692 1.59 -16.24 22.28
C LYS A 692 1.08 -16.99 21.05
N ALA A 693 1.85 -17.95 20.57
CA ALA A 693 1.51 -18.77 19.42
C ALA A 693 2.07 -20.20 19.61
N TYR A 694 1.67 -21.11 18.72
CA TYR A 694 2.23 -22.45 18.68
C TYR A 694 3.36 -22.50 17.65
N ALA A 695 4.51 -22.99 18.05
CA ALA A 695 5.64 -23.15 17.14
C ALA A 695 5.32 -24.19 16.06
N LEU A 696 5.62 -23.86 14.82
CA LEU A 696 5.70 -24.80 13.72
C LEU A 696 7.15 -24.78 13.20
N VAL A 697 7.86 -25.87 13.43
CA VAL A 697 9.23 -26.02 12.93
C VAL A 697 9.16 -26.49 11.49
N ASP A 698 9.72 -25.68 10.58
CA ASP A 698 9.57 -25.84 9.14
C ASP A 698 10.89 -25.52 8.43
N GLN A 699 11.36 -26.45 7.59
CA GLN A 699 12.57 -26.24 6.77
C GLN A 699 12.39 -25.20 5.67
N GLY A 700 11.14 -24.93 5.25
CA GLY A 700 10.79 -23.88 4.32
C GLY A 700 10.87 -22.47 4.93
N CYS A 701 11.03 -22.35 6.25
CA CYS A 701 11.28 -21.08 6.91
C CYS A 701 12.79 -20.81 6.94
N ARG A 702 13.21 -19.65 6.43
CA ARG A 702 14.62 -19.27 6.42
C ARG A 702 15.18 -19.15 7.84
N GLN A 703 16.41 -19.61 8.07
CA GLN A 703 17.13 -19.39 9.32
C GLN A 703 17.27 -17.90 9.64
N GLY A 704 17.13 -17.55 10.93
CA GLY A 704 17.17 -16.15 11.40
C GLY A 704 15.84 -15.40 11.22
N THR A 705 14.73 -16.10 10.88
CA THR A 705 13.41 -15.49 10.76
C THR A 705 12.39 -16.16 11.66
N ALA A 706 11.40 -15.38 12.13
CA ALA A 706 10.17 -15.85 12.75
C ALA A 706 9.00 -15.36 11.90
N VAL A 707 8.29 -16.29 11.24
CA VAL A 707 7.20 -15.94 10.33
C VAL A 707 5.87 -16.21 11.01
N PHE A 708 4.99 -15.19 11.07
CA PHE A 708 3.71 -15.24 11.75
C PHE A 708 2.54 -15.07 10.76
N GLU A 709 1.51 -15.93 10.86
CA GLU A 709 0.28 -15.74 10.07
C GLU A 709 -0.59 -14.64 10.68
N GLN A 710 -0.76 -13.55 9.94
CA GLN A 710 -1.57 -12.41 10.37
C GLN A 710 -3.07 -12.70 10.41
N GLY A 711 -3.82 -11.82 11.06
CA GLY A 711 -5.27 -11.80 11.06
C GLY A 711 -5.92 -12.43 12.29
N TRP A 712 -5.18 -13.03 13.18
CA TRP A 712 -5.71 -13.56 14.43
C TRP A 712 -6.15 -12.45 15.38
N TRP A 713 -7.33 -12.60 15.99
CA TRP A 713 -7.77 -11.70 17.05
C TRP A 713 -7.10 -12.06 18.39
N SER A 714 -6.93 -11.06 19.27
CA SER A 714 -6.27 -11.21 20.59
C SER A 714 -6.80 -12.38 21.41
N ARG A 715 -8.10 -12.68 21.37
CA ARG A 715 -8.70 -13.79 22.12
C ARG A 715 -8.10 -15.16 21.78
N TYR A 716 -7.56 -15.33 20.58
CA TYR A 716 -6.87 -16.56 20.17
C TYR A 716 -5.38 -16.56 20.53
N LEU A 717 -4.83 -15.39 20.85
CA LEU A 717 -3.44 -15.14 21.20
C LEU A 717 -3.25 -14.93 22.71
N LYS A 718 -4.17 -15.44 23.53
CA LYS A 718 -4.18 -15.24 24.99
C LYS A 718 -4.29 -13.78 25.41
N ASN A 719 -5.13 -13.02 24.70
CA ASN A 719 -5.42 -11.57 24.82
C ASN A 719 -4.27 -10.64 24.47
N GLU A 720 -3.21 -11.15 23.86
CA GLU A 720 -2.13 -10.35 23.29
C GLU A 720 -2.38 -10.09 21.80
N SER A 721 -1.62 -9.17 21.19
CA SER A 721 -1.64 -8.96 19.73
C SER A 721 -0.24 -9.14 19.16
N TYR A 722 -0.12 -9.88 18.08
CA TYR A 722 1.17 -9.98 17.37
C TYR A 722 1.62 -8.61 16.80
N ASN A 723 0.69 -7.70 16.54
CA ASN A 723 0.99 -6.34 16.11
C ASN A 723 1.48 -5.43 17.25
N SER A 724 1.44 -5.87 18.51
CA SER A 724 2.19 -5.18 19.57
C SER A 724 3.71 -5.26 19.35
N LEU A 725 4.16 -6.26 18.58
CA LEU A 725 5.59 -6.44 18.24
C LEU A 725 6.05 -5.51 17.11
N THR A 726 5.14 -5.08 16.23
CA THR A 726 5.48 -4.38 14.98
C THR A 726 5.74 -2.89 15.19
N SER A 727 6.46 -2.29 14.28
CA SER A 727 6.90 -0.89 14.34
C SER A 727 6.01 0.00 13.46
N PRO A 728 5.61 1.19 13.92
CA PRO A 728 4.82 2.14 13.16
C PRO A 728 5.68 3.22 12.46
N TRP A 729 7.00 3.11 12.50
CA TRP A 729 7.88 4.17 12.05
C TRP A 729 7.71 4.45 10.56
N ILE A 730 7.80 5.73 10.24
CA ILE A 730 7.76 6.26 8.88
C ILE A 730 9.09 6.94 8.60
N LYS A 731 9.61 6.77 7.40
CA LYS A 731 10.81 7.45 6.94
C LYS A 731 10.51 8.96 6.81
N PRO A 732 11.32 9.86 7.37
CA PRO A 732 11.08 11.31 7.31
C PRO A 732 10.89 11.84 5.88
N LEU A 733 11.60 11.28 4.91
CA LEU A 733 11.44 11.58 3.50
C LEU A 733 10.01 11.32 3.02
N HIS A 734 9.38 10.22 3.46
CA HIS A 734 8.00 9.90 3.10
C HIS A 734 7.00 10.88 3.74
N GLU A 735 7.25 11.38 4.94
CA GLU A 735 6.39 12.39 5.58
C GLU A 735 6.40 13.72 4.82
N ILE A 736 7.57 14.13 4.29
CA ILE A 736 7.71 15.38 3.51
C ILE A 736 6.93 15.31 2.20
N TYR A 737 6.97 14.16 1.52
CA TYR A 737 6.34 13.98 0.21
C TYR A 737 4.94 13.39 0.26
N MET A 738 4.45 13.06 1.45
CA MET A 738 3.11 12.51 1.62
C MET A 738 2.04 13.52 1.23
N VAL A 739 1.07 13.06 0.46
CA VAL A 739 -0.16 13.77 0.17
C VAL A 739 -1.32 12.89 0.61
N PRO A 740 -1.99 13.21 1.73
CA PRO A 740 -3.04 12.37 2.29
C PRO A 740 -4.10 11.95 1.27
N GLY A 741 -4.37 10.65 1.20
CA GLY A 741 -5.33 10.08 0.26
C GLY A 741 -4.84 9.95 -1.19
N ILE A 742 -3.60 10.38 -1.49
CA ILE A 742 -3.01 10.35 -2.83
C ILE A 742 -1.67 9.63 -2.80
N TRP A 743 -0.70 10.13 -2.02
CA TRP A 743 0.62 9.54 -1.86
C TRP A 743 0.90 9.33 -0.39
N GLU A 744 0.89 8.07 0.01
CA GLU A 744 0.93 7.69 1.40
C GLU A 744 2.33 7.20 1.80
N ALA A 745 2.72 7.58 2.99
CA ALA A 745 3.97 7.11 3.57
C ALA A 745 3.93 5.60 3.81
N THR A 746 5.04 4.93 3.54
CA THR A 746 5.21 3.51 3.85
C THR A 746 5.55 3.34 5.32
N THR A 747 4.80 2.53 6.04
CA THR A 747 5.12 2.19 7.44
C THR A 747 6.05 0.97 7.50
N SER A 748 6.87 0.89 8.55
CA SER A 748 7.79 -0.22 8.80
C SER A 748 7.11 -1.44 9.43
N TRP A 749 5.93 -1.81 8.96
CA TRP A 749 5.10 -2.88 9.55
C TRP A 749 5.81 -4.22 9.65
N ASN A 750 6.46 -4.64 8.57
CA ASN A 750 7.15 -5.93 8.50
C ASN A 750 8.61 -5.87 9.00
N GLU A 751 8.97 -4.78 9.66
CA GLU A 751 10.34 -4.53 10.10
C GLU A 751 10.42 -4.48 11.63
N CYS A 752 10.75 -5.61 12.24
CA CYS A 752 11.11 -5.68 13.64
C CYS A 752 11.94 -6.93 13.95
N LEU A 753 12.67 -6.86 15.04
CA LEU A 753 13.40 -7.99 15.61
C LEU A 753 12.60 -8.56 16.79
N VAL A 754 12.65 -9.89 16.93
CA VAL A 754 12.03 -10.63 18.02
C VAL A 754 12.96 -11.74 18.49
N ASP A 755 12.65 -12.31 19.65
CA ASP A 755 13.11 -13.64 20.01
C ASP A 755 11.91 -14.51 20.41
N VAL A 756 12.13 -15.81 20.49
CA VAL A 756 11.10 -16.79 20.79
C VAL A 756 11.57 -17.70 21.93
N ARG A 757 10.69 -17.90 22.91
CA ARG A 757 10.94 -18.81 24.04
C ARG A 757 9.71 -19.64 24.33
N ARG A 758 9.88 -20.76 25.05
CA ARG A 758 8.72 -21.51 25.56
C ARG A 758 7.87 -20.62 26.45
N ALA A 759 6.55 -20.69 26.29
CA ALA A 759 5.65 -19.98 27.18
C ALA A 759 5.75 -20.58 28.61
N LYS A 760 5.80 -19.70 29.58
CA LYS A 760 5.65 -20.13 30.98
C LYS A 760 4.23 -20.64 31.15
N SER A 761 4.09 -21.79 31.79
CA SER A 761 2.83 -22.46 32.10
C SER A 761 1.89 -21.57 32.92
#